data_b8ddbf6aa91ae82cb9c377e2071a006c
#
_entry.id   b8ddbf6aa91ae82cb9c377e2071a006c
#
_cell.length_a   1.000
_cell.length_b   1.000
_cell.length_c   1.000
_cell.angle_alpha   90.00
_cell.angle_beta   90.00
_cell.angle_gamma   90.00
#
_symmetry.space_group_name_H-M   'P 1'
#
loop_
_entity.id
_entity.type
_entity.pdbx_description
1 polymer ?
#
loop_
_entity_poly.entity_id
_entity_poly.type
_entity_poly.pdbx_seq_one_letter_code
_entity_poly.pdbx_strand_id
1 'polypeptide(L)'
;MIITKSWLNDWLELEEISSDKIAKTLNSIGIEVDRVGALKAPDKVVVGYVKEKIKHENSDKLSICQVDIGSETLQIVCGAANVDAGQFVAVATKGAIMPNGMEIKEAKLRGVDSCGMLCSSLELGFEKINEGIMLLDESIGKLELGRALNTYEIFNDELIEVELTPNRGDCLSIYGIARDLATALNLNLKEPKPFKESENVLGIGRILRLAAEKELNGLYNYRAIELKEEIQTNLLLSLRLAQIEGLGKNSIENLLNYATHSTGVLFNAYDLSSFSEKDEEFTINLSKQVHGETKVSCKDKLLSFSGIFQNNESRCKDDSKIIIIEANYTDPLVIADAKIYHKDQDEKMLYRSFRGSEPKLNLGMDFLLSIFEQIPNLVIYSSSQQILTDKELPIIPISIESIGDIIGQNVDKDEVLKILKKLGFELILSGEGLINVKAPLHRPDIKNLSDICEEVVRIIGIDNIASKGLEFIEKNRLNSAYKNYIEFLNLRKRAVASGYFESLHYVLDNEEELKRLGFDSVKLKLINPITAELNTLRTTLLNHLLNAASLNAKNSKKIIKLFELGAVFNVNNQELNRIAFIHSGLKEEAKISNKAKPESVQFYDFLLDIKNIIGDFKLKSSKYNILSPYEQADIYLSDIKVGFIGRLHLKIENERDLPKTYICELDLDLIRQDFKIAKPYSKFPAITRDLSVLIPKGFE
;
A
#
# COMPACT_ATOMS: atom_id res chain seq x y z
N MET A 1 7.88 0.15 -0.31
CA MET A 1 9.25 0.46 0.22
C MET A 1 10.28 0.10 -0.82
N ILE A 2 11.18 1.03 -1.15
CA ILE A 2 12.22 0.81 -2.17
C ILE A 2 13.55 0.56 -1.46
N ILE A 3 14.25 -0.46 -1.90
CA ILE A 3 15.61 -0.84 -1.46
C ILE A 3 16.48 -1.10 -2.68
N THR A 4 17.79 -0.97 -2.57
CA THR A 4 18.73 -1.42 -3.60
C THR A 4 19.70 -2.42 -3.02
N LYS A 5 20.29 -3.28 -3.87
CA LYS A 5 21.24 -4.28 -3.44
C LYS A 5 22.48 -3.63 -2.80
N SER A 6 23.00 -2.54 -3.41
CA SER A 6 24.15 -1.82 -2.86
C SER A 6 23.83 -1.19 -1.50
N TRP A 7 22.60 -0.66 -1.32
CA TRP A 7 22.20 -0.07 -0.03
C TRP A 7 22.01 -1.12 1.07
N LEU A 8 21.47 -2.30 0.71
CA LEU A 8 21.44 -3.44 1.64
C LEU A 8 22.84 -3.94 2.01
N ASN A 9 23.80 -3.86 1.07
CA ASN A 9 25.18 -4.29 1.28
C ASN A 9 25.93 -3.42 2.31
N ASP A 10 25.47 -2.21 2.58
CA ASP A 10 25.95 -1.38 3.69
C ASP A 10 25.71 -2.08 5.05
N TRP A 11 24.69 -2.92 5.17
CA TRP A 11 24.24 -3.58 6.40
C TRP A 11 24.50 -5.09 6.43
N LEU A 12 24.70 -5.73 5.28
CA LEU A 12 24.93 -7.17 5.13
C LEU A 12 26.12 -7.43 4.22
N GLU A 13 26.56 -8.66 4.11
CA GLU A 13 27.51 -9.10 3.10
C GLU A 13 26.74 -9.87 2.01
N LEU A 14 26.43 -9.18 0.90
CA LEU A 14 25.55 -9.69 -0.18
C LEU A 14 26.29 -9.87 -1.50
N GLU A 15 27.63 -9.75 -1.55
CA GLU A 15 28.40 -9.79 -2.80
C GLU A 15 28.14 -11.07 -3.60
N GLU A 16 28.05 -12.23 -2.95
CA GLU A 16 27.83 -13.53 -3.59
C GLU A 16 26.32 -13.88 -3.73
N ILE A 17 25.42 -13.02 -3.27
CA ILE A 17 23.97 -13.30 -3.26
C ILE A 17 23.32 -12.50 -4.37
N SER A 18 22.64 -13.19 -5.30
CA SER A 18 21.90 -12.55 -6.38
C SER A 18 20.61 -11.86 -5.88
N SER A 19 20.17 -10.82 -6.57
CA SER A 19 18.91 -10.13 -6.25
C SER A 19 17.68 -11.03 -6.39
N ASP A 20 17.72 -12.00 -7.31
CA ASP A 20 16.68 -13.06 -7.39
C ASP A 20 16.60 -13.89 -6.10
N LYS A 21 17.74 -14.21 -5.49
CA LYS A 21 17.77 -14.93 -4.22
C LYS A 21 17.28 -14.05 -3.08
N ILE A 22 17.64 -12.76 -3.06
CA ILE A 22 17.13 -11.78 -2.10
C ILE A 22 15.61 -11.67 -2.23
N ALA A 23 15.08 -11.47 -3.44
CA ALA A 23 13.64 -11.34 -3.69
C ALA A 23 12.87 -12.61 -3.29
N LYS A 24 13.36 -13.79 -3.63
CA LYS A 24 12.75 -15.07 -3.21
C LYS A 24 12.76 -15.22 -1.69
N THR A 25 13.85 -14.82 -1.02
CA THR A 25 13.94 -14.89 0.43
C THR A 25 12.96 -13.91 1.08
N LEU A 26 12.88 -12.66 0.60
CA LEU A 26 11.89 -11.68 1.08
C LEU A 26 10.48 -12.21 0.98
N ASN A 27 10.08 -12.73 -0.18
CA ASN A 27 8.76 -13.35 -0.35
C ASN A 27 8.53 -14.52 0.61
N SER A 28 9.54 -15.36 0.83
CA SER A 28 9.40 -16.54 1.72
C SER A 28 9.22 -16.17 3.18
N ILE A 29 9.71 -15.00 3.61
CA ILE A 29 9.59 -14.51 4.99
C ILE A 29 8.42 -13.52 5.18
N GLY A 30 7.52 -13.41 4.19
CA GLY A 30 6.30 -12.60 4.28
C GLY A 30 6.49 -11.12 3.92
N ILE A 31 7.59 -10.76 3.25
CA ILE A 31 7.81 -9.44 2.67
C ILE A 31 7.63 -9.55 1.16
N GLU A 32 6.49 -9.11 0.66
CA GLU A 32 6.13 -9.22 -0.75
C GLU A 32 7.01 -8.34 -1.63
N VAL A 33 7.62 -8.92 -2.66
CA VAL A 33 8.40 -8.20 -3.66
C VAL A 33 7.50 -7.93 -4.86
N ASP A 34 7.17 -6.65 -5.08
CA ASP A 34 6.36 -6.20 -6.20
C ASP A 34 7.17 -6.13 -7.50
N ARG A 35 8.39 -5.58 -7.43
CA ARG A 35 9.24 -5.41 -8.61
C ARG A 35 10.73 -5.54 -8.30
N VAL A 36 11.46 -6.14 -9.26
CA VAL A 36 12.92 -6.07 -9.33
C VAL A 36 13.29 -5.40 -10.65
N GLY A 37 14.16 -4.39 -10.58
CA GLY A 37 14.59 -3.62 -11.74
C GLY A 37 16.08 -3.31 -11.72
N ALA A 38 16.71 -3.22 -12.90
CA ALA A 38 18.11 -2.84 -13.01
C ALA A 38 18.24 -1.30 -12.98
N LEU A 39 19.21 -0.80 -12.20
CA LEU A 39 19.68 0.58 -12.18
C LEU A 39 21.04 0.63 -12.85
N LYS A 40 21.08 0.68 -14.18
CA LYS A 40 22.32 0.61 -14.93
C LYS A 40 22.50 1.79 -15.86
N ALA A 41 23.62 2.51 -15.71
CA ALA A 41 24.00 3.54 -16.66
C ALA A 41 24.31 2.93 -18.04
N PRO A 42 24.00 3.64 -19.14
CA PRO A 42 24.26 3.18 -20.50
C PRO A 42 25.74 2.91 -20.76
N ASP A 43 26.01 1.96 -21.65
CA ASP A 43 27.37 1.72 -22.13
C ASP A 43 27.89 2.96 -22.87
N LYS A 44 29.24 3.16 -22.85
CA LYS A 44 29.94 4.31 -23.44
C LYS A 44 29.58 5.66 -22.79
N VAL A 45 29.06 5.65 -21.58
CA VAL A 45 29.04 6.82 -20.70
C VAL A 45 30.22 6.71 -19.76
N VAL A 46 31.06 7.76 -19.73
CA VAL A 46 32.36 7.77 -19.03
C VAL A 46 32.50 8.96 -18.12
N VAL A 47 33.43 8.89 -17.17
CA VAL A 47 33.83 10.03 -16.35
C VAL A 47 34.63 11.00 -17.19
N GLY A 48 34.22 12.26 -17.25
CA GLY A 48 34.93 13.35 -17.88
C GLY A 48 35.23 14.49 -16.92
N TYR A 49 36.22 15.33 -17.27
CA TYR A 49 36.58 16.53 -16.52
C TYR A 49 36.50 17.74 -17.41
N VAL A 50 35.75 18.75 -17.03
CA VAL A 50 35.59 20.00 -17.79
C VAL A 50 36.84 20.87 -17.55
N LYS A 51 37.73 20.92 -18.54
CA LYS A 51 38.93 21.77 -18.48
C LYS A 51 38.64 23.24 -18.70
N GLU A 52 37.75 23.53 -19.63
CA GLU A 52 37.41 24.89 -20.05
C GLU A 52 35.94 24.99 -20.43
N LYS A 53 35.35 26.16 -20.15
CA LYS A 53 33.97 26.54 -20.54
C LYS A 53 33.98 27.90 -21.17
N ILE A 54 33.47 28.03 -22.37
CA ILE A 54 33.35 29.28 -23.11
C ILE A 54 31.88 29.52 -23.49
N LYS A 55 31.42 30.76 -23.41
CA LYS A 55 30.05 31.11 -23.85
C LYS A 55 29.92 30.92 -25.35
N HIS A 56 28.82 30.32 -25.81
CA HIS A 56 28.56 30.15 -27.26
C HIS A 56 28.25 31.48 -27.93
N GLU A 57 28.94 31.83 -29.04
CA GLU A 57 28.82 33.14 -29.72
C GLU A 57 27.39 33.41 -30.20
N ASN A 58 26.67 32.40 -30.68
CA ASN A 58 25.34 32.50 -31.27
C ASN A 58 24.19 32.03 -30.35
N SER A 59 24.40 31.96 -29.03
CA SER A 59 23.37 31.54 -28.10
C SER A 59 23.67 31.99 -26.68
N ASP A 60 22.69 32.60 -26.02
CA ASP A 60 22.80 33.00 -24.61
C ASP A 60 22.67 31.83 -23.62
N LYS A 61 22.12 30.68 -24.06
CA LYS A 61 21.87 29.52 -23.22
C LYS A 61 22.89 28.38 -23.42
N LEU A 62 23.77 28.48 -24.40
CA LEU A 62 24.73 27.40 -24.68
C LEU A 62 26.15 27.78 -24.25
N SER A 63 26.89 26.78 -23.79
CA SER A 63 28.32 26.84 -23.50
C SER A 63 29.06 25.80 -24.33
N ILE A 64 30.28 26.12 -24.75
CA ILE A 64 31.22 25.22 -25.40
C ILE A 64 32.20 24.74 -24.32
N CYS A 65 32.22 23.46 -24.05
CA CYS A 65 33.06 22.83 -23.01
C CYS A 65 34.16 21.98 -23.66
N GLN A 66 35.40 22.12 -23.17
CA GLN A 66 36.49 21.22 -23.48
C GLN A 66 36.59 20.19 -22.36
N VAL A 67 36.22 18.94 -22.66
CA VAL A 67 36.04 17.87 -21.67
C VAL A 67 37.07 16.77 -21.88
N ASP A 68 37.94 16.58 -20.90
CA ASP A 68 38.92 15.53 -20.89
C ASP A 68 38.30 14.20 -20.43
N ILE A 69 38.43 13.16 -21.25
CA ILE A 69 37.98 11.80 -20.94
C ILE A 69 39.20 10.83 -20.78
N GLY A 70 40.37 11.36 -20.51
CA GLY A 70 41.60 10.59 -20.28
C GLY A 70 42.32 10.15 -21.57
N SER A 71 41.59 9.66 -22.55
CA SER A 71 42.16 9.28 -23.88
C SER A 71 42.27 10.47 -24.83
N GLU A 72 41.36 11.43 -24.71
CA GLU A 72 41.26 12.62 -25.58
C GLU A 72 40.47 13.74 -24.88
N THR A 73 40.51 14.92 -25.49
CA THR A 73 39.67 16.05 -25.05
C THR A 73 38.59 16.28 -26.08
N LEU A 74 37.33 16.17 -25.67
CA LEU A 74 36.15 16.34 -26.51
C LEU A 74 35.59 17.76 -26.40
N GLN A 75 35.28 18.37 -27.55
CA GLN A 75 34.47 19.58 -27.56
C GLN A 75 32.98 19.19 -27.46
N ILE A 76 32.29 19.69 -26.46
CA ILE A 76 30.88 19.39 -26.22
C ILE A 76 30.12 20.70 -25.99
N VAL A 77 29.02 20.87 -26.71
CA VAL A 77 28.10 22.02 -26.54
C VAL A 77 27.04 21.62 -25.52
N CYS A 78 26.97 22.37 -24.42
CA CYS A 78 26.05 22.10 -23.32
C CYS A 78 25.12 23.26 -23.03
N GLY A 79 23.84 22.95 -22.79
CA GLY A 79 22.81 23.94 -22.42
C GLY A 79 22.51 24.04 -20.93
N ALA A 80 23.16 23.24 -20.11
CA ALA A 80 22.94 23.23 -18.66
C ALA A 80 23.57 24.46 -18.00
N ALA A 81 22.84 25.09 -17.08
CA ALA A 81 23.31 26.26 -16.35
C ALA A 81 24.38 25.94 -15.31
N ASN A 82 24.40 24.71 -14.79
CA ASN A 82 25.29 24.27 -13.72
C ASN A 82 26.64 23.70 -14.20
N VAL A 83 26.91 23.66 -15.52
CA VAL A 83 28.23 23.26 -16.02
C VAL A 83 29.24 24.35 -15.77
N ASP A 84 30.45 24.00 -15.29
CA ASP A 84 31.58 24.91 -15.16
C ASP A 84 32.95 24.20 -15.32
N ALA A 85 34.02 24.96 -15.52
CA ALA A 85 35.34 24.42 -15.53
C ALA A 85 35.75 23.89 -14.13
N GLY A 86 36.52 22.83 -14.07
CA GLY A 86 36.92 22.20 -12.81
C GLY A 86 36.00 21.10 -12.29
N GLN A 87 34.95 20.76 -13.04
CA GLN A 87 33.94 19.78 -12.62
C GLN A 87 34.17 18.41 -13.27
N PHE A 88 33.94 17.34 -12.48
CA PHE A 88 33.76 15.99 -13.02
C PHE A 88 32.30 15.78 -13.45
N VAL A 89 32.08 15.19 -14.61
CA VAL A 89 30.78 15.08 -15.27
C VAL A 89 30.61 13.71 -15.93
N ALA A 90 29.36 13.30 -16.12
CA ALA A 90 29.02 12.12 -16.91
C ALA A 90 28.97 12.48 -18.40
N VAL A 91 29.81 11.82 -19.21
CA VAL A 91 29.96 12.08 -20.64
C VAL A 91 29.48 10.89 -21.46
N ALA A 92 28.40 11.06 -22.20
CA ALA A 92 28.02 10.10 -23.24
C ALA A 92 28.84 10.33 -24.49
N THR A 93 29.68 9.34 -24.84
CA THR A 93 30.56 9.39 -26.02
C THR A 93 29.84 8.88 -27.26
N LYS A 94 30.45 9.08 -28.44
CA LYS A 94 29.92 8.63 -29.73
C LYS A 94 29.53 7.14 -29.74
N GLY A 95 28.30 6.84 -30.16
CA GLY A 95 27.70 5.51 -30.19
C GLY A 95 27.18 5.00 -28.86
N ALA A 96 27.04 5.86 -27.81
CA ALA A 96 26.25 5.57 -26.63
C ALA A 96 24.75 5.56 -27.02
N ILE A 97 24.01 4.60 -26.51
CA ILE A 97 22.54 4.49 -26.69
C ILE A 97 21.88 4.83 -25.36
N MET A 98 21.19 5.95 -25.35
CA MET A 98 20.51 6.43 -24.15
C MET A 98 19.22 5.64 -23.87
N PRO A 99 18.67 5.63 -22.63
CA PRO A 99 17.46 4.88 -22.28
C PRO A 99 16.22 5.20 -23.15
N ASN A 100 16.14 6.42 -23.69
CA ASN A 100 15.08 6.84 -24.61
C ASN A 100 15.32 6.38 -26.06
N GLY A 101 16.35 5.57 -26.33
CA GLY A 101 16.71 5.07 -27.66
C GLY A 101 17.56 6.02 -28.50
N MET A 102 17.92 7.20 -27.98
CA MET A 102 18.76 8.17 -28.71
C MET A 102 20.20 7.66 -28.80
N GLU A 103 20.74 7.57 -30.01
CA GLU A 103 22.17 7.29 -30.24
C GLU A 103 22.95 8.60 -30.28
N ILE A 104 24.04 8.68 -29.51
CA ILE A 104 24.93 9.85 -29.46
C ILE A 104 25.84 9.83 -30.69
N LYS A 105 25.77 10.92 -31.47
CA LYS A 105 26.54 11.14 -32.70
C LYS A 105 27.22 12.51 -32.65
N GLU A 106 28.26 12.68 -33.43
CA GLU A 106 28.79 14.02 -33.70
C GLU A 106 27.72 14.89 -34.36
N ALA A 107 27.49 16.05 -33.79
CA ALA A 107 26.43 16.97 -34.23
C ALA A 107 26.94 18.39 -34.28
N LYS A 108 26.33 19.21 -35.15
CA LYS A 108 26.56 20.67 -35.15
C LYS A 108 25.40 21.37 -34.44
N LEU A 109 25.70 22.00 -33.33
CA LEU A 109 24.75 22.79 -32.56
C LEU A 109 25.00 24.27 -32.79
N ARG A 110 24.08 24.95 -33.53
CA ARG A 110 24.20 26.35 -33.94
C ARG A 110 25.55 26.72 -34.60
N GLY A 111 26.08 25.78 -35.40
CA GLY A 111 27.32 25.97 -36.15
C GLY A 111 28.59 25.50 -35.47
N VAL A 112 28.53 25.07 -34.22
CA VAL A 112 29.67 24.53 -33.42
C VAL A 112 29.57 23.00 -33.31
N ASP A 113 30.68 22.31 -33.56
CA ASP A 113 30.74 20.85 -33.48
C ASP A 113 30.67 20.39 -32.02
N SER A 114 29.85 19.36 -31.73
CA SER A 114 29.74 18.68 -30.43
C SER A 114 29.98 17.19 -30.62
N CYS A 115 31.03 16.66 -29.96
CA CYS A 115 31.48 15.28 -30.08
C CYS A 115 31.04 14.38 -28.93
N GLY A 116 29.91 14.69 -28.30
CA GLY A 116 29.34 13.95 -27.18
C GLY A 116 28.25 14.74 -26.49
N MET A 117 27.79 14.24 -25.34
CA MET A 117 26.76 14.89 -24.52
C MET A 117 27.13 14.82 -23.04
N LEU A 118 27.00 15.95 -22.33
CA LEU A 118 27.02 15.97 -20.86
C LEU A 118 25.63 15.58 -20.36
N CYS A 119 25.56 14.58 -19.48
CA CYS A 119 24.29 13.95 -19.12
C CYS A 119 23.75 14.42 -17.76
N SER A 120 22.46 14.61 -17.68
CA SER A 120 21.70 14.64 -16.44
C SER A 120 21.41 13.21 -15.93
N SER A 121 20.99 13.07 -14.68
CA SER A 121 20.58 11.78 -14.12
C SER A 121 19.40 11.15 -14.91
N LEU A 122 18.41 11.96 -15.31
CA LEU A 122 17.27 11.52 -16.12
C LEU A 122 17.68 10.94 -17.48
N GLU A 123 18.61 11.60 -18.17
CA GLU A 123 19.10 11.11 -19.47
C GLU A 123 19.81 9.76 -19.34
N LEU A 124 20.40 9.47 -18.18
CA LEU A 124 21.03 8.19 -17.88
C LEU A 124 20.05 7.12 -17.38
N GLY A 125 18.76 7.43 -17.20
CA GLY A 125 17.73 6.50 -16.72
C GLY A 125 17.59 6.44 -15.20
N PHE A 126 18.15 7.42 -14.48
CA PHE A 126 18.00 7.58 -13.04
C PHE A 126 16.97 8.67 -12.72
N GLU A 127 16.48 8.70 -11.49
CA GLU A 127 15.59 9.77 -11.04
C GLU A 127 16.29 11.12 -11.01
N LYS A 128 15.49 12.19 -11.11
CA LYS A 128 15.99 13.55 -11.17
C LYS A 128 16.60 14.01 -9.85
N ILE A 129 17.87 14.42 -9.87
CA ILE A 129 18.57 14.95 -8.69
C ILE A 129 18.72 16.48 -8.71
N ASN A 130 18.74 17.11 -9.88
CA ASN A 130 18.86 18.56 -10.04
C ASN A 130 18.31 19.03 -11.40
N GLU A 131 18.36 20.33 -11.68
CA GLU A 131 17.90 20.97 -12.94
C GLU A 131 18.97 21.09 -14.03
N GLY A 132 20.04 20.29 -13.97
CA GLY A 132 21.14 20.40 -14.94
C GLY A 132 21.81 19.06 -15.21
N ILE A 133 23.08 19.12 -15.56
CA ILE A 133 23.91 17.94 -15.71
C ILE A 133 24.21 17.34 -14.33
N MET A 134 24.49 16.04 -14.32
CA MET A 134 24.94 15.32 -13.13
C MET A 134 26.43 15.58 -12.91
N LEU A 135 26.75 16.25 -11.81
CA LEU A 135 28.13 16.42 -11.35
C LEU A 135 28.54 15.20 -10.58
N LEU A 136 29.75 14.71 -10.87
CA LEU A 136 30.32 13.53 -10.20
C LEU A 136 31.23 13.96 -9.05
N ASP A 137 31.16 13.26 -7.93
CA ASP A 137 32.03 13.42 -6.78
C ASP A 137 32.55 12.06 -6.28
N GLU A 138 33.54 12.07 -5.36
CA GLU A 138 34.16 10.85 -4.87
C GLU A 138 33.32 10.01 -3.94
N SER A 139 32.09 10.43 -3.62
CA SER A 139 31.13 9.63 -2.82
C SER A 139 30.73 8.32 -3.52
N ILE A 140 30.80 8.29 -4.87
CA ILE A 140 30.52 7.09 -5.67
C ILE A 140 31.76 6.20 -5.86
N GLY A 141 32.89 6.59 -5.31
CA GLY A 141 34.19 5.94 -5.45
C GLY A 141 35.22 6.81 -6.18
N LYS A 142 36.48 6.35 -6.27
CA LYS A 142 37.56 7.11 -6.90
C LYS A 142 37.24 7.43 -8.36
N LEU A 143 37.24 8.71 -8.71
CA LEU A 143 36.97 9.18 -10.07
C LEU A 143 38.20 9.05 -10.94
N GLU A 144 38.12 8.29 -12.03
CA GLU A 144 39.20 8.08 -13.01
C GLU A 144 38.68 8.49 -14.39
N LEU A 145 39.39 9.39 -15.07
CA LEU A 145 38.99 9.90 -16.40
C LEU A 145 38.88 8.75 -17.41
N GLY A 146 37.79 8.75 -18.17
CA GLY A 146 37.49 7.72 -19.15
C GLY A 146 36.96 6.40 -18.58
N ARG A 147 36.91 6.24 -17.27
CA ARG A 147 36.33 5.06 -16.66
C ARG A 147 34.83 5.01 -16.95
N ALA A 148 34.34 3.85 -17.40
CA ALA A 148 32.94 3.67 -17.69
C ALA A 148 32.07 3.85 -16.42
N LEU A 149 30.99 4.64 -16.53
CA LEU A 149 30.16 5.00 -15.40
C LEU A 149 29.48 3.77 -14.77
N ASN A 150 29.05 2.82 -15.59
CA ASN A 150 28.44 1.56 -15.14
C ASN A 150 29.42 0.57 -14.46
N THR A 151 30.66 0.95 -14.21
CA THR A 151 31.60 0.19 -13.35
C THR A 151 31.57 0.64 -11.90
N TYR A 152 30.88 1.74 -11.58
CA TYR A 152 30.62 2.17 -10.22
C TYR A 152 29.35 1.51 -9.71
N GLU A 153 29.34 1.04 -8.47
CA GLU A 153 28.26 0.25 -7.89
C GLU A 153 26.89 0.93 -8.00
N ILE A 154 26.81 2.21 -7.67
CA ILE A 154 25.56 2.98 -7.73
C ILE A 154 24.97 3.09 -9.15
N PHE A 155 25.80 3.00 -10.18
CA PHE A 155 25.40 3.03 -11.59
C PHE A 155 25.32 1.64 -12.24
N ASN A 156 25.38 0.58 -11.43
CA ASN A 156 25.16 -0.80 -11.85
C ASN A 156 24.56 -1.59 -10.68
N ASP A 157 23.42 -1.13 -10.20
CA ASP A 157 22.72 -1.67 -9.04
C ASP A 157 21.38 -2.32 -9.44
N GLU A 158 20.73 -2.96 -8.50
CA GLU A 158 19.43 -3.58 -8.65
C GLU A 158 18.47 -3.02 -7.60
N LEU A 159 17.36 -2.46 -8.10
CA LEU A 159 16.28 -1.93 -7.28
C LEU A 159 15.28 -3.05 -6.98
N ILE A 160 14.87 -3.16 -5.73
CA ILE A 160 13.84 -4.08 -5.27
C ILE A 160 12.75 -3.25 -4.58
N GLU A 161 11.54 -3.34 -5.08
CA GLU A 161 10.37 -2.70 -4.49
C GLU A 161 9.57 -3.74 -3.71
N VAL A 162 9.27 -3.43 -2.44
CA VAL A 162 8.54 -4.32 -1.55
C VAL A 162 7.26 -3.67 -1.02
N GLU A 163 6.20 -4.46 -0.92
CA GLU A 163 4.98 -4.09 -0.23
C GLU A 163 5.02 -4.63 1.20
N LEU A 164 4.70 -3.75 2.15
CA LEU A 164 4.72 -4.07 3.58
C LEU A 164 3.33 -4.00 4.17
N THR A 165 2.95 -5.03 4.90
CA THR A 165 1.72 -5.02 5.68
C THR A 165 1.75 -3.94 6.77
N PRO A 166 0.60 -3.40 7.21
CA PRO A 166 0.55 -2.31 8.18
C PRO A 166 1.25 -2.59 9.52
N ASN A 167 1.36 -3.86 9.92
CA ASN A 167 2.02 -4.29 11.15
C ASN A 167 3.56 -4.29 11.07
N ARG A 168 4.13 -4.26 9.85
CA ARG A 168 5.58 -4.35 9.62
C ARG A 168 6.23 -2.98 9.43
N GLY A 169 5.94 -2.03 10.33
CA GLY A 169 6.58 -0.71 10.35
C GLY A 169 8.09 -0.76 10.56
N ASP A 170 8.57 -1.76 11.28
CA ASP A 170 10.00 -2.07 11.47
C ASP A 170 10.76 -2.28 10.16
N CYS A 171 10.10 -2.77 9.11
CA CYS A 171 10.66 -2.97 7.78
C CYS A 171 10.56 -1.74 6.86
N LEU A 172 10.09 -0.59 7.35
CA LEU A 172 10.11 0.68 6.60
C LEU A 172 11.52 1.34 6.58
N SER A 173 12.57 0.53 6.68
CA SER A 173 13.97 0.95 6.60
C SER A 173 14.84 -0.14 5.99
N ILE A 174 16.00 0.28 5.46
CA ILE A 174 17.02 -0.69 4.95
C ILE A 174 17.48 -1.61 6.08
N TYR A 175 17.74 -1.04 7.28
CA TYR A 175 18.16 -1.81 8.46
C TYR A 175 17.10 -2.84 8.89
N GLY A 176 15.83 -2.48 8.91
CA GLY A 176 14.75 -3.40 9.27
C GLY A 176 14.62 -4.57 8.29
N ILE A 177 14.70 -4.31 6.98
CA ILE A 177 14.74 -5.34 5.94
C ILE A 177 16.01 -6.20 6.08
N ALA A 178 17.17 -5.55 6.30
CA ALA A 178 18.44 -6.25 6.49
C ALA A 178 18.41 -7.18 7.71
N ARG A 179 17.78 -6.79 8.82
CA ARG A 179 17.62 -7.62 10.03
C ARG A 179 16.86 -8.92 9.74
N ASP A 180 15.77 -8.85 8.99
CA ASP A 180 14.99 -10.01 8.60
C ASP A 180 15.77 -10.90 7.62
N LEU A 181 16.38 -10.31 6.60
CA LEU A 181 17.24 -11.03 5.66
C LEU A 181 18.43 -11.69 6.33
N ALA A 182 19.09 -10.99 7.29
CA ALA A 182 20.20 -11.56 8.07
C ALA A 182 19.78 -12.83 8.82
N THR A 183 18.57 -12.81 9.37
CA THR A 183 18.02 -13.98 10.08
C THR A 183 17.74 -15.12 9.12
N ALA A 184 17.06 -14.85 8.00
CA ALA A 184 16.65 -15.85 7.01
C ALA A 184 17.85 -16.46 6.25
N LEU A 185 18.84 -15.64 5.89
CA LEU A 185 20.03 -16.08 5.18
C LEU A 185 21.16 -16.54 6.12
N ASN A 186 20.94 -16.50 7.43
CA ASN A 186 21.93 -16.78 8.48
C ASN A 186 23.21 -15.93 8.36
N LEU A 187 23.07 -14.67 7.95
CA LEU A 187 24.13 -13.68 7.86
C LEU A 187 24.30 -12.90 9.18
N ASN A 188 25.38 -12.15 9.28
CA ASN A 188 25.61 -11.20 10.35
C ASN A 188 25.11 -9.80 9.92
N LEU A 189 24.31 -9.18 10.77
CA LEU A 189 23.87 -7.80 10.58
C LEU A 189 25.00 -6.86 11.05
N LYS A 190 25.41 -5.92 10.19
CA LYS A 190 26.37 -4.86 10.53
C LYS A 190 25.62 -3.78 11.32
N GLU A 191 26.22 -3.28 12.38
CA GLU A 191 25.69 -2.13 13.12
C GLU A 191 26.68 -0.96 13.02
N PRO A 192 26.20 0.30 13.02
CA PRO A 192 27.07 1.47 13.05
C PRO A 192 27.97 1.42 14.27
N LYS A 193 29.21 1.85 14.11
CA LYS A 193 30.11 2.01 15.26
C LYS A 193 29.60 3.16 16.14
N PRO A 194 29.60 3.00 17.47
CA PRO A 194 29.26 4.10 18.36
C PRO A 194 30.13 5.30 18.05
N PHE A 195 29.51 6.48 17.99
CA PHE A 195 30.20 7.73 17.74
C PHE A 195 31.25 8.00 18.82
N LYS A 196 32.47 8.29 18.41
CA LYS A 196 33.58 8.65 19.34
C LYS A 196 33.63 10.16 19.53
N GLU A 197 33.35 10.60 20.74
CA GLU A 197 33.38 12.01 21.09
C GLU A 197 34.79 12.60 21.04
N SER A 198 34.93 13.81 20.53
CA SER A 198 36.20 14.56 20.54
C SER A 198 36.32 15.32 21.86
N GLU A 199 37.49 15.20 22.51
CA GLU A 199 37.77 15.87 23.80
C GLU A 199 37.86 17.41 23.71
N ASN A 200 38.05 17.97 22.51
CA ASN A 200 38.30 19.39 22.28
C ASN A 200 37.04 20.17 21.81
N VAL A 201 35.83 19.63 21.98
CA VAL A 201 34.60 20.24 21.48
C VAL A 201 33.71 20.63 22.66
N LEU A 202 32.96 21.72 22.50
CA LEU A 202 31.97 22.16 23.50
C LEU A 202 30.86 21.11 23.72
N GLY A 203 30.49 20.89 24.96
CA GLY A 203 29.36 20.02 25.32
C GLY A 203 28.01 20.63 24.97
N ILE A 204 27.06 19.80 24.50
CA ILE A 204 25.70 20.22 24.15
C ILE A 204 24.99 20.92 25.30
N GLY A 205 25.29 20.60 26.57
CA GLY A 205 24.69 21.19 27.75
C GLY A 205 24.96 22.70 27.93
N ARG A 206 25.86 23.28 27.12
CA ARG A 206 26.09 24.72 27.08
C ARG A 206 25.11 25.50 26.24
N ILE A 207 24.43 24.81 25.32
CA ILE A 207 23.51 25.44 24.35
C ILE A 207 22.08 24.91 24.50
N LEU A 208 21.92 23.68 24.99
CA LEU A 208 20.64 23.01 25.09
C LEU A 208 20.37 22.51 26.51
N ARG A 209 19.19 22.83 27.04
CA ARG A 209 18.58 22.17 28.22
C ARG A 209 17.33 21.43 27.81
N LEU A 210 17.03 20.31 28.46
CA LEU A 210 15.77 19.62 28.33
C LEU A 210 14.95 19.75 29.61
N ALA A 211 13.68 20.08 29.44
CA ALA A 211 12.67 20.04 30.51
C ALA A 211 11.55 19.11 30.02
N ALA A 212 11.33 18.00 30.72
CA ALA A 212 10.36 17.02 30.36
C ALA A 212 9.37 16.75 31.48
N GLU A 213 8.10 16.59 31.12
CA GLU A 213 7.10 16.06 32.01
C GLU A 213 7.37 14.59 32.34
N LYS A 214 6.86 14.14 33.47
CA LYS A 214 6.89 12.72 33.84
C LYS A 214 5.92 11.95 32.93
N GLU A 215 6.28 10.70 32.64
CA GLU A 215 5.42 9.75 31.89
C GLU A 215 5.12 10.11 30.42
N LEU A 216 6.14 10.56 29.71
CA LEU A 216 6.05 10.68 28.25
C LEU A 216 5.90 9.31 27.57
N ASN A 217 5.15 9.27 26.46
CA ASN A 217 4.95 8.06 25.65
C ASN A 217 5.98 7.92 24.53
N GLY A 218 7.13 8.56 24.64
CA GLY A 218 8.16 8.59 23.62
C GLY A 218 9.57 8.50 24.18
N LEU A 219 10.50 8.21 23.27
CA LEU A 219 11.95 8.22 23.50
C LEU A 219 12.56 9.38 22.71
N TYR A 220 13.55 10.05 23.27
CA TYR A 220 14.18 11.22 22.65
C TYR A 220 15.68 11.19 22.86
N ASN A 221 16.44 11.51 21.80
CA ASN A 221 17.88 11.73 21.86
C ASN A 221 18.24 12.98 21.06
N TYR A 222 18.88 13.94 21.71
CA TYR A 222 19.25 15.22 21.14
C TYR A 222 20.75 15.33 20.98
N ARG A 223 21.19 15.82 19.82
CA ARG A 223 22.56 16.22 19.49
C ARG A 223 22.53 17.63 18.92
N ALA A 224 23.69 18.29 18.92
CA ALA A 224 23.84 19.59 18.30
C ALA A 224 25.03 19.57 17.32
N ILE A 225 24.87 20.31 16.24
CA ILE A 225 25.91 20.53 15.23
C ILE A 225 26.04 22.03 14.94
N GLU A 226 27.23 22.45 14.52
CA GLU A 226 27.49 23.80 14.02
C GLU A 226 28.04 23.72 12.60
N LEU A 227 27.40 24.43 11.69
CA LEU A 227 27.84 24.57 10.30
C LEU A 227 28.62 25.87 10.16
N LYS A 228 29.88 25.79 9.80
CA LYS A 228 30.71 26.96 9.51
C LYS A 228 30.52 27.48 8.10
N GLU A 229 30.10 26.60 7.19
CA GLU A 229 29.80 26.86 5.79
C GLU A 229 28.57 26.09 5.36
N GLU A 230 27.95 26.49 4.27
CA GLU A 230 26.85 25.74 3.64
C GLU A 230 27.32 24.37 3.20
N ILE A 231 26.56 23.34 3.53
CA ILE A 231 26.85 21.95 3.16
C ILE A 231 26.07 21.57 1.91
N GLN A 232 26.66 20.69 1.09
CA GLN A 232 25.98 20.11 -0.07
C GLN A 232 25.78 18.62 0.12
N THR A 233 24.64 18.14 -0.36
CA THR A 233 24.38 16.69 -0.43
C THR A 233 25.24 16.08 -1.52
N ASN A 234 26.05 15.05 -1.21
CA ASN A 234 26.87 14.38 -2.19
C ASN A 234 26.04 13.57 -3.20
N LEU A 235 26.68 13.13 -4.28
CA LEU A 235 26.02 12.45 -5.39
C LEU A 235 25.37 11.12 -4.97
N LEU A 236 26.08 10.30 -4.16
CA LEU A 236 25.57 9.01 -3.71
C LEU A 236 24.25 9.16 -2.95
N LEU A 237 24.21 10.07 -1.99
CA LEU A 237 23.00 10.34 -1.21
C LEU A 237 21.89 10.92 -2.09
N SER A 238 22.22 11.83 -3.00
CA SER A 238 21.27 12.44 -3.93
C SER A 238 20.59 11.39 -4.82
N LEU A 239 21.37 10.47 -5.38
CA LEU A 239 20.83 9.39 -6.23
C LEU A 239 19.95 8.43 -5.42
N ARG A 240 20.41 7.98 -4.24
CA ARG A 240 19.64 7.08 -3.37
C ARG A 240 18.34 7.74 -2.91
N LEU A 241 18.36 9.00 -2.51
CA LEU A 241 17.16 9.74 -2.09
C LEU A 241 16.20 9.99 -3.24
N ALA A 242 16.71 10.30 -4.43
CA ALA A 242 15.84 10.48 -5.60
C ALA A 242 15.03 9.22 -5.92
N GLN A 243 15.62 8.03 -5.82
CA GLN A 243 14.94 6.75 -6.04
C GLN A 243 13.74 6.50 -5.11
N ILE A 244 13.73 7.13 -3.95
CA ILE A 244 12.67 6.98 -2.92
C ILE A 244 11.80 8.23 -2.79
N GLU A 245 11.89 9.17 -3.73
CA GLU A 245 11.26 10.49 -3.62
C GLU A 245 11.57 11.21 -2.29
N GLY A 246 12.78 10.96 -1.78
CA GLY A 246 13.24 11.40 -0.47
C GLY A 246 14.03 12.72 -0.47
N LEU A 247 14.26 13.34 -1.63
CA LEU A 247 14.94 14.63 -1.71
C LEU A 247 14.13 15.70 -0.99
N GLY A 248 14.77 16.37 -0.02
CA GLY A 248 14.24 17.47 0.76
C GLY A 248 14.58 18.83 0.15
N LYS A 249 14.27 19.89 0.89
CA LYS A 249 14.48 21.28 0.44
C LYS A 249 15.92 21.77 0.62
N ASN A 250 16.66 21.16 1.55
CA ASN A 250 18.04 21.53 1.87
C ASN A 250 18.86 20.27 2.25
N SER A 251 20.18 20.45 2.35
CA SER A 251 21.09 19.33 2.61
C SER A 251 20.91 18.68 3.98
N ILE A 252 20.52 19.43 5.02
CA ILE A 252 20.22 18.85 6.33
C ILE A 252 19.01 17.93 6.24
N GLU A 253 17.93 18.37 5.61
CA GLU A 253 16.73 17.54 5.41
C GLU A 253 17.06 16.27 4.61
N ASN A 254 17.92 16.37 3.59
CA ASN A 254 18.43 15.22 2.84
C ASN A 254 19.16 14.20 3.74
N LEU A 255 20.05 14.67 4.59
CA LEU A 255 20.81 13.81 5.50
C LEU A 255 19.89 13.11 6.52
N LEU A 256 18.89 13.81 7.05
CA LEU A 256 17.89 13.22 7.96
C LEU A 256 17.02 12.19 7.24
N ASN A 257 16.55 12.49 6.02
CA ASN A 257 15.73 11.58 5.22
C ASN A 257 16.54 10.31 4.87
N TYR A 258 17.81 10.47 4.53
CA TYR A 258 18.71 9.36 4.25
C TYR A 258 18.91 8.47 5.50
N ALA A 259 19.20 9.08 6.66
CA ALA A 259 19.34 8.36 7.92
C ALA A 259 18.05 7.65 8.34
N THR A 260 16.90 8.32 8.17
CA THR A 260 15.57 7.72 8.44
C THR A 260 15.32 6.51 7.55
N HIS A 261 15.55 6.61 6.25
CA HIS A 261 15.34 5.49 5.35
C HIS A 261 16.33 4.34 5.59
N SER A 262 17.58 4.69 5.92
CA SER A 262 18.62 3.68 6.23
C SER A 262 18.34 2.93 7.52
N THR A 263 17.94 3.64 8.60
CA THR A 263 17.88 3.07 9.96
C THR A 263 16.49 2.84 10.53
N GLY A 264 15.46 3.57 10.04
CA GLY A 264 14.11 3.56 10.58
C GLY A 264 13.89 4.52 11.76
N VAL A 265 14.93 5.18 12.26
CA VAL A 265 14.81 6.20 13.29
C VAL A 265 14.25 7.48 12.68
N LEU A 266 13.31 8.11 13.37
CA LEU A 266 12.73 9.38 12.93
C LEU A 266 13.56 10.55 13.49
N PHE A 267 13.79 11.55 12.62
CA PHE A 267 14.56 12.74 12.98
C PHE A 267 13.81 14.01 12.71
N ASN A 268 14.05 15.02 13.59
CA ASN A 268 13.76 16.42 13.35
C ASN A 268 15.05 17.23 13.48
N ALA A 269 15.13 18.36 12.81
CA ALA A 269 16.23 19.31 12.97
C ALA A 269 15.68 20.71 13.21
N TYR A 270 16.12 21.36 14.29
CA TYR A 270 15.67 22.65 14.70
C TYR A 270 16.79 23.70 14.55
N ASP A 271 16.50 24.76 13.82
CA ASP A 271 17.42 25.90 13.72
C ASP A 271 17.40 26.72 15.01
N LEU A 272 18.49 26.71 15.75
CA LEU A 272 18.61 27.43 17.01
C LEU A 272 18.40 28.94 16.87
N SER A 273 18.85 29.54 15.75
CA SER A 273 18.75 30.98 15.50
C SER A 273 17.31 31.47 15.36
N SER A 274 16.37 30.60 14.99
CA SER A 274 14.95 30.91 14.84
C SER A 274 14.22 31.09 16.20
N PHE A 275 14.80 30.61 17.30
CA PHE A 275 14.12 30.50 18.58
C PHE A 275 14.88 31.12 19.75
N SER A 276 16.17 31.43 19.64
CA SER A 276 17.00 32.01 20.68
C SER A 276 17.55 33.37 20.22
N GLU A 277 17.51 34.36 21.11
CA GLU A 277 18.29 35.58 20.98
C GLU A 277 19.74 35.27 21.33
N LYS A 278 20.70 36.04 20.81
CA LYS A 278 22.12 35.82 21.09
C LYS A 278 22.35 35.73 22.58
N ASP A 279 23.04 34.68 23.04
CA ASP A 279 23.49 34.38 24.39
C ASP A 279 22.43 33.83 25.38
N GLU A 280 21.22 33.43 24.94
CA GLU A 280 20.26 32.72 25.81
C GLU A 280 20.38 31.19 25.66
N GLU A 281 20.27 30.47 26.78
CA GLU A 281 20.18 29.01 26.80
C GLU A 281 18.88 28.53 26.10
N PHE A 282 19.00 27.62 25.20
CA PHE A 282 17.88 27.01 24.48
C PHE A 282 17.28 25.87 25.32
N THR A 283 16.05 26.05 25.78
CA THR A 283 15.36 25.00 26.55
C THR A 283 14.24 24.39 25.75
N ILE A 284 14.38 23.12 25.43
CA ILE A 284 13.31 22.32 24.83
C ILE A 284 12.45 21.74 25.93
N ASN A 285 11.14 22.02 25.84
CA ASN A 285 10.12 21.52 26.75
C ASN A 285 9.35 20.40 26.07
N LEU A 286 9.27 19.25 26.73
CA LEU A 286 8.51 18.08 26.29
C LEU A 286 7.30 17.91 27.21
N SER A 287 6.09 18.06 26.68
CA SER A 287 4.84 17.95 27.41
C SER A 287 3.88 16.95 26.78
N LYS A 288 3.26 16.12 27.62
CA LYS A 288 2.24 15.16 27.21
C LYS A 288 0.93 15.88 26.94
N GLN A 289 0.29 15.61 25.84
CA GLN A 289 -1.00 16.18 25.46
C GLN A 289 -2.16 15.23 25.78
N VAL A 290 -3.38 15.68 25.50
CA VAL A 290 -4.63 15.01 25.91
C VAL A 290 -4.75 13.58 25.32
N HIS A 291 -4.27 13.37 24.10
CA HIS A 291 -4.32 12.05 23.42
C HIS A 291 -3.02 11.25 23.60
N GLY A 292 -2.14 11.70 24.50
CA GLY A 292 -0.91 11.00 24.85
C GLY A 292 0.30 11.36 23.99
N GLU A 293 0.12 12.12 22.91
CA GLU A 293 1.20 12.61 22.06
C GLU A 293 2.09 13.63 22.78
N THR A 294 3.32 13.77 22.35
CA THR A 294 4.28 14.71 22.95
C THR A 294 4.42 15.96 22.10
N LYS A 295 4.10 17.11 22.72
CA LYS A 295 4.40 18.43 22.19
C LYS A 295 5.84 18.79 22.54
N VAL A 296 6.62 19.16 21.52
CA VAL A 296 7.97 19.71 21.64
C VAL A 296 7.92 21.21 21.42
N SER A 297 8.39 22.01 22.38
CA SER A 297 8.31 23.48 22.32
C SER A 297 9.56 24.11 22.89
N CYS A 298 9.84 25.36 22.48
CA CYS A 298 10.83 26.23 23.09
C CYS A 298 10.17 27.53 23.49
N LYS A 299 10.21 27.85 24.77
CA LYS A 299 9.40 28.96 25.37
C LYS A 299 7.93 28.71 24.95
N ASP A 300 7.28 29.67 24.30
CA ASP A 300 5.89 29.58 23.83
C ASP A 300 5.77 29.11 22.39
N LYS A 301 6.88 28.85 21.68
CA LYS A 301 6.89 28.45 20.26
C LYS A 301 6.81 26.94 20.13
N LEU A 302 5.89 26.44 19.29
CA LEU A 302 5.78 25.06 18.94
C LEU A 302 6.91 24.67 17.97
N LEU A 303 7.66 23.62 18.28
CA LEU A 303 8.68 23.04 17.41
C LEU A 303 8.11 21.87 16.59
N SER A 304 7.49 20.92 17.28
CA SER A 304 6.89 19.74 16.65
C SER A 304 5.85 19.07 17.55
N PHE A 305 5.04 18.19 16.96
CA PHE A 305 4.41 17.07 17.65
C PHE A 305 5.12 15.79 17.24
N SER A 306 5.75 15.13 18.19
CA SER A 306 6.62 14.00 17.95
C SER A 306 5.93 12.88 17.13
N GLY A 307 6.54 12.49 16.02
CA GLY A 307 6.00 11.46 15.11
C GLY A 307 4.80 11.90 14.26
N ILE A 308 4.30 13.13 14.38
CA ILE A 308 3.14 13.63 13.63
C ILE A 308 3.57 14.71 12.62
N PHE A 309 4.18 15.79 13.07
CA PHE A 309 4.72 16.82 12.17
C PHE A 309 5.75 17.73 12.89
N GLN A 310 6.59 18.37 12.08
CA GLN A 310 7.47 19.46 12.51
C GLN A 310 6.94 20.79 11.99
N ASN A 311 6.87 21.81 12.85
CA ASN A 311 6.47 23.16 12.46
C ASN A 311 7.45 23.74 11.42
N ASN A 312 6.93 24.31 10.35
CA ASN A 312 7.75 24.88 9.28
C ASN A 312 8.69 25.99 9.74
N GLU A 313 8.30 26.78 10.76
CA GLU A 313 9.14 27.84 11.33
C GLU A 313 10.36 27.31 12.09
N SER A 314 10.30 26.05 12.55
CA SER A 314 11.37 25.39 13.29
C SER A 314 12.38 24.64 12.39
N ARG A 315 12.05 24.46 11.12
CA ARG A 315 12.88 23.70 10.16
C ARG A 315 14.16 24.48 9.84
N CYS A 316 15.22 23.72 9.59
CA CYS A 316 16.48 24.28 9.12
C CYS A 316 16.35 24.85 7.71
N LYS A 317 17.18 25.88 7.43
CA LYS A 317 17.36 26.51 6.14
C LYS A 317 18.81 26.36 5.72
N ASP A 318 19.12 26.75 4.48
CA ASP A 318 20.49 26.66 3.94
C ASP A 318 21.49 27.53 4.74
N ASP A 319 21.04 28.62 5.36
CA ASP A 319 21.83 29.53 6.16
C ASP A 319 21.85 29.23 7.67
N SER A 320 21.20 28.13 8.10
CA SER A 320 21.19 27.70 9.52
C SER A 320 22.60 27.34 9.98
N LYS A 321 23.02 27.86 11.15
CA LYS A 321 24.38 27.67 11.68
C LYS A 321 24.47 26.66 12.80
N ILE A 322 23.67 26.83 13.87
CA ILE A 322 23.60 25.90 14.99
C ILE A 322 22.28 25.16 14.91
N ILE A 323 22.36 23.84 14.81
CA ILE A 323 21.21 22.99 14.57
C ILE A 323 21.12 21.95 15.69
N ILE A 324 19.94 21.83 16.27
CA ILE A 324 19.62 20.76 17.22
C ILE A 324 18.96 19.62 16.46
N ILE A 325 19.60 18.46 16.48
CA ILE A 325 19.07 17.23 15.90
C ILE A 325 18.34 16.45 16.99
N GLU A 326 17.10 16.10 16.72
CA GLU A 326 16.25 15.25 17.55
C GLU A 326 16.07 13.90 16.85
N ALA A 327 16.47 12.80 17.49
CA ALA A 327 15.98 11.46 17.15
C ALA A 327 14.82 11.15 18.09
N ASN A 328 13.70 10.64 17.55
CA ASN A 328 12.52 10.38 18.35
C ASN A 328 11.82 9.06 17.99
N TYR A 329 11.13 8.52 18.97
CA TYR A 329 10.18 7.42 18.84
C TYR A 329 8.95 7.71 19.70
N THR A 330 7.79 7.49 19.16
CA THR A 330 6.52 7.55 19.90
C THR A 330 5.76 6.26 19.67
N ASP A 331 5.07 5.75 20.68
CA ASP A 331 4.26 4.55 20.57
C ASP A 331 3.28 4.64 19.41
N PRO A 332 3.27 3.69 18.46
CA PRO A 332 2.37 3.70 17.31
C PRO A 332 0.89 3.82 17.65
N LEU A 333 0.45 3.25 18.78
CA LEU A 333 -0.95 3.34 19.21
C LEU A 333 -1.31 4.77 19.63
N VAL A 334 -0.39 5.48 20.28
CA VAL A 334 -0.57 6.91 20.64
C VAL A 334 -0.66 7.76 19.37
N ILE A 335 0.20 7.52 18.39
CA ILE A 335 0.16 8.23 17.11
C ILE A 335 -1.15 7.94 16.37
N ALA A 336 -1.59 6.68 16.34
CA ALA A 336 -2.83 6.28 15.64
C ALA A 336 -4.07 6.99 16.23
N ASP A 337 -4.10 7.20 17.54
CA ASP A 337 -5.17 7.92 18.24
C ASP A 337 -5.06 9.43 18.03
N ALA A 338 -3.88 10.01 18.24
CA ALA A 338 -3.66 11.46 18.21
C ALA A 338 -3.80 12.07 16.81
N LYS A 339 -3.38 11.36 15.74
CA LYS A 339 -3.36 11.92 14.38
C LYS A 339 -4.70 12.47 13.90
N ILE A 340 -5.82 11.93 14.39
CA ILE A 340 -7.18 12.34 13.97
C ILE A 340 -7.47 13.78 14.39
N TYR A 341 -6.82 14.27 15.45
CA TYR A 341 -7.04 15.59 16.04
C TYR A 341 -6.09 16.66 15.51
N HIS A 342 -5.05 16.27 14.76
CA HIS A 342 -4.09 17.20 14.17
C HIS A 342 -4.46 17.51 12.70
N LYS A 343 -4.62 18.80 12.39
CA LYS A 343 -4.87 19.27 11.01
C LYS A 343 -3.60 19.29 10.19
N ASP A 344 -2.49 19.70 10.82
CA ASP A 344 -1.18 19.71 10.18
C ASP A 344 -0.51 18.36 10.42
N GLN A 345 -0.08 17.71 9.32
CA GLN A 345 0.53 16.39 9.34
C GLN A 345 1.66 16.35 8.32
N ASP A 346 2.76 15.70 8.69
CA ASP A 346 3.81 15.30 7.74
C ASP A 346 3.53 13.86 7.32
N GLU A 347 2.99 13.67 6.13
CA GLU A 347 2.54 12.37 5.65
C GLU A 347 3.66 11.32 5.66
N LYS A 348 4.90 11.70 5.30
CA LYS A 348 6.05 10.77 5.25
C LYS A 348 6.48 10.34 6.65
N MET A 349 6.54 11.26 7.60
CA MET A 349 6.84 10.98 9.00
C MET A 349 5.72 10.15 9.64
N LEU A 350 4.48 10.59 9.46
CA LEU A 350 3.30 9.94 10.02
C LEU A 350 3.15 8.50 9.52
N TYR A 351 3.38 8.26 8.21
CA TYR A 351 3.32 6.91 7.62
C TYR A 351 4.27 5.92 8.31
N ARG A 352 5.43 6.39 8.80
CA ARG A 352 6.39 5.56 9.53
C ARG A 352 6.02 5.44 11.00
N SER A 353 5.69 6.55 11.65
CA SER A 353 5.46 6.59 13.10
C SER A 353 4.27 5.76 13.56
N PHE A 354 3.11 5.86 12.86
CA PHE A 354 1.92 5.10 13.27
C PHE A 354 1.99 3.59 12.95
N ARG A 355 2.93 3.16 12.11
CA ARG A 355 3.22 1.73 11.86
C ARG A 355 4.28 1.17 12.79
N GLY A 356 5.08 2.03 13.40
CA GLY A 356 6.21 1.69 14.24
C GLY A 356 7.55 2.04 13.57
N SER A 357 8.24 3.02 14.14
CA SER A 357 9.61 3.38 13.75
C SER A 357 10.64 2.61 14.59
N GLU A 358 11.94 2.76 14.30
CA GLU A 358 12.99 2.11 15.07
C GLU A 358 13.19 2.83 16.42
N PRO A 359 13.02 2.14 17.56
CA PRO A 359 13.18 2.73 18.89
C PRO A 359 14.64 2.82 19.37
N LYS A 360 15.57 2.14 18.71
CA LYS A 360 17.01 2.22 19.02
C LYS A 360 17.60 3.54 18.52
N LEU A 361 17.25 4.66 19.19
CA LEU A 361 17.61 6.01 18.75
C LEU A 361 19.11 6.21 18.57
N ASN A 362 19.94 5.56 19.41
CA ASN A 362 21.39 5.64 19.30
C ASN A 362 21.90 5.02 17.99
N LEU A 363 21.30 3.93 17.50
CA LEU A 363 21.67 3.34 16.21
C LEU A 363 21.52 4.35 15.06
N GLY A 364 20.38 5.03 14.99
CA GLY A 364 20.16 6.05 13.97
C GLY A 364 21.03 7.29 14.16
N MET A 365 21.24 7.72 15.41
CA MET A 365 22.07 8.87 15.72
C MET A 365 23.55 8.59 15.38
N ASP A 366 24.11 7.44 15.77
CA ASP A 366 25.48 7.06 15.45
C ASP A 366 25.70 6.95 13.95
N PHE A 367 24.70 6.39 13.21
CA PHE A 367 24.73 6.36 11.75
C PHE A 367 24.77 7.78 11.15
N LEU A 368 23.89 8.68 11.59
CA LEU A 368 23.86 10.07 11.11
C LEU A 368 25.15 10.83 11.44
N LEU A 369 25.66 10.66 12.66
CA LEU A 369 26.91 11.30 13.09
C LEU A 369 28.11 10.80 12.28
N SER A 370 28.14 9.52 11.90
CA SER A 370 29.20 8.98 11.04
C SER A 370 29.24 9.61 9.64
N ILE A 371 28.07 10.10 9.16
CA ILE A 371 27.98 10.87 7.91
C ILE A 371 28.47 12.30 8.16
N PHE A 372 28.07 12.92 9.26
CA PHE A 372 28.50 14.28 9.61
C PHE A 372 30.01 14.40 9.81
N GLU A 373 30.67 13.37 10.33
CA GLU A 373 32.13 13.33 10.47
C GLU A 373 32.90 13.47 9.14
N GLN A 374 32.24 13.08 8.03
CA GLN A 374 32.86 13.16 6.70
C GLN A 374 32.65 14.54 6.03
N ILE A 375 31.84 15.42 6.63
CA ILE A 375 31.50 16.72 6.07
C ILE A 375 32.50 17.76 6.58
N PRO A 376 33.28 18.40 5.68
CA PRO A 376 34.22 19.46 6.07
C PRO A 376 33.46 20.62 6.73
N ASN A 377 34.11 21.28 7.69
CA ASN A 377 33.61 22.47 8.38
C ASN A 377 32.32 22.30 9.17
N LEU A 378 31.91 21.04 9.47
CA LEU A 378 30.85 20.71 10.40
C LEU A 378 31.48 20.34 11.77
N VAL A 379 30.97 20.93 12.85
CA VAL A 379 31.40 20.63 14.22
C VAL A 379 30.24 19.93 14.94
N ILE A 380 30.51 18.76 15.52
CA ILE A 380 29.55 18.00 16.33
C ILE A 380 29.84 18.34 17.80
N TYR A 381 28.85 18.86 18.52
CA TYR A 381 28.96 19.11 19.97
C TYR A 381 29.09 17.79 20.74
N SER A 382 29.94 17.76 21.77
CA SER A 382 30.13 16.56 22.60
C SER A 382 28.91 16.31 23.48
N SER A 383 28.72 15.04 23.86
CA SER A 383 27.61 14.51 24.64
C SER A 383 26.25 14.57 23.91
N SER A 384 25.29 13.86 24.44
CA SER A 384 23.88 13.91 24.02
C SER A 384 22.99 14.21 25.23
N GLN A 385 21.81 14.71 24.97
CA GLN A 385 20.76 14.78 26.00
C GLN A 385 19.65 13.80 25.62
N GLN A 386 19.29 12.91 26.55
CA GLN A 386 18.38 11.82 26.27
C GLN A 386 17.24 11.75 27.29
N ILE A 387 16.07 11.39 26.82
CA ILE A 387 14.93 11.00 27.64
C ILE A 387 14.54 9.60 27.15
N LEU A 388 14.91 8.61 27.94
CA LEU A 388 14.62 7.21 27.70
C LEU A 388 13.69 6.72 28.81
N THR A 389 12.46 6.40 28.45
CA THR A 389 11.50 5.81 29.39
C THR A 389 11.54 4.30 29.24
N ASP A 390 11.77 3.59 30.35
CA ASP A 390 11.67 2.15 30.37
C ASP A 390 10.19 1.77 30.16
N LYS A 391 9.89 1.17 29.03
CA LYS A 391 8.59 0.61 28.76
C LYS A 391 8.57 -0.85 29.15
N GLU A 392 7.71 -1.22 30.10
CA GLU A 392 7.49 -2.64 30.40
C GLU A 392 6.83 -3.31 29.20
N LEU A 393 7.56 -4.28 28.62
CA LEU A 393 7.06 -5.08 27.53
C LEU A 393 6.34 -6.32 28.06
N PRO A 394 5.24 -6.75 27.42
CA PRO A 394 4.53 -7.95 27.83
C PRO A 394 5.43 -9.18 27.73
N ILE A 395 5.34 -10.04 28.74
CA ILE A 395 6.01 -11.33 28.76
C ILE A 395 5.06 -12.37 28.19
N ILE A 396 5.49 -13.04 27.12
CA ILE A 396 4.74 -14.11 26.45
C ILE A 396 5.35 -15.45 26.86
N PRO A 397 4.68 -16.26 27.69
CA PRO A 397 5.16 -17.59 28.03
C PRO A 397 4.92 -18.55 26.87
N ILE A 398 5.95 -19.26 26.45
CA ILE A 398 5.89 -20.28 25.38
C ILE A 398 6.56 -21.57 25.83
N SER A 399 6.16 -22.69 25.22
CA SER A 399 6.90 -23.94 25.21
C SER A 399 7.16 -24.40 23.78
N ILE A 400 8.20 -25.18 23.56
CA ILE A 400 8.49 -25.72 22.21
C ILE A 400 7.36 -26.65 21.75
N GLU A 401 6.75 -27.39 22.67
CA GLU A 401 5.59 -28.24 22.39
C GLU A 401 4.40 -27.38 21.88
N SER A 402 4.06 -26.29 22.57
CA SER A 402 2.95 -25.42 22.16
C SER A 402 3.19 -24.76 20.78
N ILE A 403 4.44 -24.44 20.45
CA ILE A 403 4.81 -23.97 19.10
C ILE A 403 4.58 -25.10 18.08
N GLY A 404 5.07 -26.31 18.39
CA GLY A 404 4.90 -27.48 17.51
C GLY A 404 3.43 -27.84 17.27
N ASP A 405 2.57 -27.72 18.30
CA ASP A 405 1.13 -27.98 18.21
C ASP A 405 0.44 -26.98 17.25
N ILE A 406 0.80 -25.68 17.31
CA ILE A 406 0.24 -24.66 16.42
C ILE A 406 0.74 -24.85 14.99
N ILE A 407 2.04 -25.10 14.81
CA ILE A 407 2.66 -25.29 13.49
C ILE A 407 2.21 -26.62 12.84
N GLY A 408 1.88 -27.63 13.67
CA GLY A 408 1.48 -28.97 13.23
C GLY A 408 2.65 -29.95 13.02
N GLN A 409 3.86 -29.57 13.43
CA GLN A 409 5.04 -30.44 13.44
C GLN A 409 6.03 -30.05 14.56
N ASN A 410 6.85 -31.00 14.97
CA ASN A 410 7.90 -30.74 15.97
C ASN A 410 8.94 -29.77 15.35
N VAL A 411 9.35 -28.78 16.14
CA VAL A 411 10.41 -27.83 15.81
C VAL A 411 11.61 -28.02 16.74
N ASP A 412 12.79 -27.77 16.22
CA ASP A 412 14.01 -27.86 17.03
C ASP A 412 14.13 -26.68 17.99
N LYS A 413 14.40 -26.97 19.26
CA LYS A 413 14.50 -25.94 20.31
C LYS A 413 15.59 -24.92 20.03
N ASP A 414 16.77 -25.38 19.64
CA ASP A 414 17.92 -24.50 19.47
C ASP A 414 17.75 -23.62 18.23
N GLU A 415 17.08 -24.14 17.20
CA GLU A 415 16.69 -23.38 16.01
C GLU A 415 15.68 -22.26 16.37
N VAL A 416 14.61 -22.58 17.12
CA VAL A 416 13.63 -21.59 17.59
C VAL A 416 14.29 -20.49 18.41
N LEU A 417 15.14 -20.86 19.38
CA LEU A 417 15.86 -19.87 20.21
C LEU A 417 16.81 -19.00 19.38
N LYS A 418 17.49 -19.59 18.40
CA LYS A 418 18.38 -18.88 17.49
C LYS A 418 17.61 -17.85 16.63
N ILE A 419 16.49 -18.27 16.07
CA ILE A 419 15.60 -17.38 15.26
C ILE A 419 15.15 -16.19 16.09
N LEU A 420 14.53 -16.45 17.24
CA LEU A 420 13.99 -15.40 18.10
C LEU A 420 15.08 -14.42 18.57
N LYS A 421 16.26 -14.92 18.96
CA LYS A 421 17.41 -14.06 19.33
C LYS A 421 17.87 -13.19 18.18
N LYS A 422 17.98 -13.74 16.95
CA LYS A 422 18.40 -12.97 15.78
C LYS A 422 17.38 -11.89 15.38
N LEU A 423 16.10 -12.12 15.63
CA LEU A 423 15.03 -11.15 15.45
C LEU A 423 14.97 -10.11 16.59
N GLY A 424 15.83 -10.21 17.60
CA GLY A 424 15.95 -9.26 18.69
C GLY A 424 15.03 -9.51 19.89
N PHE A 425 14.42 -10.70 20.00
CA PHE A 425 13.62 -11.06 21.17
C PHE A 425 14.51 -11.35 22.39
N GLU A 426 14.10 -10.86 23.56
CA GLU A 426 14.70 -11.22 24.84
C GLU A 426 14.09 -12.54 25.34
N LEU A 427 14.95 -13.50 25.66
CA LEU A 427 14.53 -14.84 26.08
C LEU A 427 14.99 -15.10 27.51
N ILE A 428 14.03 -15.38 28.41
CA ILE A 428 14.26 -15.71 29.79
C ILE A 428 13.83 -17.16 30.00
N LEU A 429 14.80 -18.05 30.23
CA LEU A 429 14.53 -19.46 30.49
C LEU A 429 13.95 -19.61 31.88
N SER A 430 12.75 -20.17 31.96
CA SER A 430 12.10 -20.56 33.22
C SER A 430 12.18 -22.08 33.40
N GLY A 431 12.08 -22.59 34.63
CA GLY A 431 12.04 -24.04 34.89
C GLY A 431 10.93 -24.74 34.12
N GLU A 432 10.99 -26.07 34.02
CA GLU A 432 9.95 -26.94 33.41
C GLU A 432 9.74 -26.76 31.88
N GLY A 433 10.77 -26.30 31.15
CA GLY A 433 10.70 -26.18 29.68
C GLY A 433 9.96 -24.95 29.17
N LEU A 434 9.51 -24.06 30.05
CA LEU A 434 8.90 -22.81 29.70
C LEU A 434 9.96 -21.74 29.36
N ILE A 435 9.68 -20.95 28.36
CA ILE A 435 10.48 -19.82 27.90
C ILE A 435 9.60 -18.57 27.96
N ASN A 436 10.03 -17.59 28.70
CA ASN A 436 9.39 -16.27 28.70
C ASN A 436 10.04 -15.40 27.61
N VAL A 437 9.25 -14.96 26.66
CA VAL A 437 9.69 -14.15 25.52
C VAL A 437 9.20 -12.73 25.67
N LYS A 438 10.10 -11.75 25.53
CA LYS A 438 9.73 -10.34 25.37
C LYS A 438 9.99 -9.92 23.95
N ALA A 439 8.97 -9.37 23.29
CA ALA A 439 9.11 -8.81 21.96
C ALA A 439 9.92 -7.51 22.01
N PRO A 440 10.75 -7.21 20.98
CA PRO A 440 11.44 -5.92 20.92
C PRO A 440 10.45 -4.78 20.63
N LEU A 441 10.77 -3.56 21.08
CA LEU A 441 9.90 -2.39 20.91
C LEU A 441 9.55 -2.06 19.46
N HIS A 442 10.41 -2.43 18.50
CA HIS A 442 10.12 -2.24 17.07
C HIS A 442 9.08 -3.23 16.52
N ARG A 443 8.63 -4.22 17.32
CA ARG A 443 7.58 -5.19 16.97
C ARG A 443 6.36 -5.05 17.89
N PRO A 444 5.61 -3.95 17.78
CA PRO A 444 4.42 -3.69 18.59
C PRO A 444 3.25 -4.62 18.25
N ASP A 445 3.33 -5.35 17.15
CA ASP A 445 2.37 -6.32 16.66
C ASP A 445 2.41 -7.66 17.41
N ILE A 446 3.54 -8.02 18.02
CA ILE A 446 3.72 -9.29 18.74
C ILE A 446 3.10 -9.22 20.14
N LYS A 447 2.02 -9.98 20.37
CA LYS A 447 1.21 -9.91 21.59
C LYS A 447 0.95 -11.27 22.26
N ASN A 448 1.05 -12.36 21.52
CA ASN A 448 0.66 -13.68 21.97
C ASN A 448 1.49 -14.81 21.34
N LEU A 449 1.23 -16.07 21.74
CA LEU A 449 1.92 -17.25 21.27
C LEU A 449 1.80 -17.45 19.74
N SER A 450 0.64 -17.13 19.15
CA SER A 450 0.44 -17.29 17.70
C SER A 450 1.35 -16.37 16.90
N ASP A 451 1.56 -15.13 17.38
CA ASP A 451 2.47 -14.16 16.75
C ASP A 451 3.93 -14.68 16.82
N ILE A 452 4.33 -15.31 17.95
CA ILE A 452 5.65 -15.95 18.06
C ILE A 452 5.79 -17.15 17.09
N CYS A 453 4.72 -17.95 16.95
CA CYS A 453 4.71 -19.07 15.99
C CYS A 453 4.86 -18.57 14.56
N GLU A 454 4.21 -17.46 14.20
CA GLU A 454 4.36 -16.81 12.89
C GLU A 454 5.81 -16.41 12.64
N GLU A 455 6.47 -15.77 13.60
CA GLU A 455 7.88 -15.41 13.49
C GLU A 455 8.81 -16.60 13.26
N VAL A 456 8.53 -17.72 13.92
CA VAL A 456 9.29 -18.97 13.75
C VAL A 456 9.02 -19.55 12.36
N VAL A 457 7.74 -19.68 11.96
CA VAL A 457 7.34 -20.28 10.68
C VAL A 457 7.86 -19.51 9.47
N ARG A 458 7.77 -18.18 9.49
CA ARG A 458 8.21 -17.38 8.36
C ARG A 458 9.72 -17.48 8.10
N ILE A 459 10.53 -17.73 9.15
CA ILE A 459 11.99 -17.90 9.01
C ILE A 459 12.35 -19.35 8.63
N ILE A 460 11.69 -20.36 9.24
CA ILE A 460 11.87 -21.76 8.83
C ILE A 460 11.43 -21.95 7.37
N GLY A 461 10.40 -21.21 6.95
CA GLY A 461 9.76 -21.29 5.64
C GLY A 461 8.57 -22.24 5.63
N ILE A 462 7.42 -21.73 5.17
CA ILE A 462 6.16 -22.51 5.15
C ILE A 462 6.25 -23.78 4.29
N ASP A 463 7.07 -23.74 3.22
CA ASP A 463 7.29 -24.88 2.33
C ASP A 463 8.05 -26.03 3.01
N ASN A 464 8.71 -25.77 4.14
CA ASN A 464 9.41 -26.77 4.94
C ASN A 464 8.49 -27.45 5.98
N ILE A 465 7.23 -27.02 6.07
CA ILE A 465 6.23 -27.64 6.93
C ILE A 465 5.53 -28.75 6.16
N ALA A 466 5.65 -29.99 6.65
CA ALA A 466 5.04 -31.14 5.99
C ALA A 466 3.51 -31.06 6.04
N SER A 467 2.86 -31.05 4.88
CA SER A 467 1.41 -31.15 4.83
C SER A 467 0.94 -32.54 5.26
N LYS A 468 -0.08 -32.58 6.11
CA LYS A 468 -0.73 -33.80 6.55
C LYS A 468 -2.16 -33.83 6.04
N GLY A 469 -2.63 -35.02 5.65
CA GLY A 469 -4.05 -35.21 5.32
C GLY A 469 -4.91 -34.87 6.53
N LEU A 470 -6.03 -34.17 6.30
CA LEU A 470 -6.99 -33.88 7.35
C LEU A 470 -7.67 -35.20 7.77
N GLU A 471 -7.41 -35.65 8.99
CA GLU A 471 -8.11 -36.82 9.61
C GLU A 471 -9.35 -36.31 10.33
N PHE A 472 -10.50 -36.77 9.93
CA PHE A 472 -11.75 -36.49 10.63
C PHE A 472 -12.66 -37.72 10.63
N ILE A 473 -13.34 -37.92 11.76
CA ILE A 473 -14.38 -38.92 11.85
C ILE A 473 -15.58 -38.41 11.06
N GLU A 474 -15.96 -39.13 10.00
CA GLU A 474 -17.14 -38.78 9.21
C GLU A 474 -18.40 -38.88 10.09
N LYS A 475 -19.02 -37.72 10.27
CA LYS A 475 -20.29 -37.60 10.96
C LYS A 475 -21.34 -37.12 9.94
N ASN A 476 -22.55 -37.65 10.06
CA ASN A 476 -23.66 -37.08 9.28
C ASN A 476 -23.87 -35.62 9.69
N ARG A 477 -23.49 -34.71 8.77
CA ARG A 477 -23.59 -33.25 8.95
C ARG A 477 -24.75 -32.64 8.14
N LEU A 478 -25.75 -33.43 7.76
CA LEU A 478 -26.96 -32.99 7.07
C LEU A 478 -27.84 -32.17 8.02
N ASN A 479 -27.38 -30.97 8.34
CA ASN A 479 -28.13 -30.00 9.14
C ASN A 479 -28.86 -28.99 8.24
N SER A 480 -29.56 -28.01 8.83
CA SER A 480 -30.27 -26.95 8.11
C SER A 480 -29.34 -26.09 7.25
N ALA A 481 -28.11 -25.79 7.73
CA ALA A 481 -27.15 -24.99 6.99
C ALA A 481 -26.71 -25.70 5.70
N TYR A 482 -26.43 -27.01 5.76
CA TYR A 482 -26.09 -27.80 4.58
C TYR A 482 -27.26 -27.87 3.59
N LYS A 483 -28.52 -28.06 4.08
CA LYS A 483 -29.70 -28.09 3.23
C LYS A 483 -29.89 -26.75 2.52
N ASN A 484 -29.81 -25.64 3.23
CA ASN A 484 -29.89 -24.31 2.66
C ASN A 484 -28.79 -24.07 1.60
N TYR A 485 -27.55 -24.47 1.88
CA TYR A 485 -26.45 -24.38 0.93
C TYR A 485 -26.77 -25.13 -0.38
N ILE A 486 -27.25 -26.38 -0.27
CA ILE A 486 -27.62 -27.18 -1.46
C ILE A 486 -28.79 -26.56 -2.22
N GLU A 487 -29.79 -26.02 -1.54
CA GLU A 487 -30.90 -25.32 -2.19
C GLU A 487 -30.42 -24.08 -2.95
N PHE A 488 -29.59 -23.25 -2.33
CA PHE A 488 -29.00 -22.08 -2.97
C PHE A 488 -28.11 -22.45 -4.18
N LEU A 489 -27.31 -23.50 -4.03
CA LEU A 489 -26.52 -24.02 -5.13
C LEU A 489 -27.39 -24.50 -6.31
N ASN A 490 -28.52 -25.16 -6.02
CA ASN A 490 -29.46 -25.61 -7.05
C ASN A 490 -30.15 -24.42 -7.74
N LEU A 491 -30.48 -23.36 -7.04
CA LEU A 491 -31.02 -22.13 -7.64
C LEU A 491 -30.00 -21.48 -8.58
N ARG A 492 -28.73 -21.37 -8.15
CA ARG A 492 -27.64 -20.86 -9.01
C ARG A 492 -27.52 -21.70 -10.29
N LYS A 493 -27.47 -23.02 -10.17
CA LYS A 493 -27.38 -23.94 -11.32
C LYS A 493 -28.53 -23.76 -12.30
N ARG A 494 -29.77 -23.54 -11.83
CA ARG A 494 -30.93 -23.28 -12.70
C ARG A 494 -30.86 -21.91 -13.36
N ALA A 495 -30.39 -20.88 -12.63
CA ALA A 495 -30.18 -19.56 -13.21
C ALA A 495 -29.15 -19.64 -14.35
N VAL A 496 -28.00 -20.30 -14.13
CA VAL A 496 -27.00 -20.53 -15.17
C VAL A 496 -27.57 -21.35 -16.35
N ALA A 497 -28.33 -22.41 -16.08
CA ALA A 497 -29.00 -23.19 -17.12
C ALA A 497 -30.03 -22.40 -17.94
N SER A 498 -30.60 -21.32 -17.34
CA SER A 498 -31.49 -20.36 -18.02
C SER A 498 -30.71 -19.25 -18.76
N GLY A 499 -29.37 -19.33 -18.81
CA GLY A 499 -28.51 -18.42 -19.55
C GLY A 499 -28.10 -17.15 -18.77
N TYR A 500 -28.27 -17.12 -17.46
CA TYR A 500 -27.82 -16.01 -16.62
C TYR A 500 -26.37 -16.20 -16.16
N PHE A 501 -25.65 -15.10 -16.03
CA PHE A 501 -24.32 -15.02 -15.41
C PHE A 501 -24.44 -14.53 -13.98
N GLU A 502 -23.78 -15.20 -13.04
CA GLU A 502 -23.70 -14.73 -11.66
C GLU A 502 -22.80 -13.52 -11.57
N SER A 503 -23.26 -12.49 -10.87
CA SER A 503 -22.54 -11.24 -10.62
C SER A 503 -22.41 -11.06 -9.12
N LEU A 504 -21.26 -10.62 -8.66
CA LEU A 504 -20.98 -10.37 -7.25
C LEU A 504 -20.63 -8.90 -7.06
N HIS A 505 -21.27 -8.24 -6.12
CA HIS A 505 -21.06 -6.84 -5.84
C HIS A 505 -20.83 -6.60 -4.35
N TYR A 506 -20.35 -5.39 -4.02
CA TYR A 506 -20.15 -4.97 -2.65
C TYR A 506 -21.45 -4.94 -1.86
N VAL A 507 -21.36 -5.21 -0.55
CA VAL A 507 -22.48 -5.03 0.40
C VAL A 507 -22.74 -3.57 0.73
N LEU A 508 -21.81 -2.68 0.36
CA LEU A 508 -21.94 -1.23 0.49
C LEU A 508 -22.54 -0.63 -0.77
N ASP A 509 -23.32 0.43 -0.61
CA ASP A 509 -24.07 1.08 -1.68
C ASP A 509 -24.17 2.59 -1.44
N ASN A 510 -24.78 3.30 -2.37
CA ASN A 510 -25.01 4.74 -2.31
C ASN A 510 -26.44 5.02 -1.77
N GLU A 511 -26.51 5.72 -0.63
CA GLU A 511 -27.80 6.07 0.00
C GLU A 511 -28.72 6.90 -0.91
N GLU A 512 -28.16 7.84 -1.66
CA GLU A 512 -28.95 8.72 -2.53
C GLU A 512 -29.52 7.95 -3.74
N GLU A 513 -28.72 7.03 -4.31
CA GLU A 513 -29.19 6.17 -5.39
C GLU A 513 -30.26 5.20 -4.94
N LEU A 514 -30.11 4.58 -3.77
CA LEU A 514 -31.14 3.70 -3.20
C LEU A 514 -32.46 4.46 -3.04
N LYS A 515 -32.45 5.66 -2.45
CA LYS A 515 -33.65 6.53 -2.31
C LYS A 515 -34.23 6.91 -3.66
N ARG A 516 -33.42 7.23 -4.66
CA ARG A 516 -33.87 7.55 -6.02
C ARG A 516 -34.57 6.37 -6.69
N LEU A 517 -34.12 5.15 -6.41
CA LEU A 517 -34.77 3.93 -6.89
C LEU A 517 -36.02 3.53 -6.07
N GLY A 518 -36.31 4.23 -4.99
CA GLY A 518 -37.47 4.00 -4.14
C GLY A 518 -37.27 2.96 -3.04
N PHE A 519 -36.02 2.71 -2.68
CA PHE A 519 -35.68 1.83 -1.56
C PHE A 519 -35.31 2.66 -0.32
N ASP A 520 -35.72 2.16 0.85
CA ASP A 520 -35.32 2.76 2.12
C ASP A 520 -33.84 2.49 2.40
N SER A 521 -33.20 3.40 3.10
CA SER A 521 -31.82 3.21 3.59
C SER A 521 -31.82 2.63 5.00
N VAL A 522 -30.74 1.92 5.34
CA VAL A 522 -30.49 1.46 6.71
C VAL A 522 -30.15 2.63 7.64
N LYS A 523 -30.31 2.45 8.94
CA LYS A 523 -29.95 3.46 9.94
C LYS A 523 -28.43 3.58 10.12
N LEU A 524 -27.70 2.49 9.92
CA LEU A 524 -26.24 2.43 10.07
C LEU A 524 -25.57 3.11 8.88
N LYS A 525 -24.63 4.02 9.18
CA LYS A 525 -23.81 4.72 8.18
C LYS A 525 -22.33 4.51 8.48
N LEU A 526 -21.52 4.48 7.43
CA LEU A 526 -20.07 4.49 7.57
C LEU A 526 -19.61 5.91 7.94
N ILE A 527 -18.77 6.00 8.96
CA ILE A 527 -18.19 7.29 9.41
C ILE A 527 -17.14 7.79 8.41
N ASN A 528 -16.35 6.86 7.86
CA ASN A 528 -15.23 7.13 6.95
C ASN A 528 -15.25 6.19 5.76
N PRO A 529 -16.25 6.33 4.85
CA PRO A 529 -16.29 5.48 3.65
C PRO A 529 -15.06 5.72 2.77
N ILE A 530 -14.58 4.66 2.10
CA ILE A 530 -13.45 4.75 1.16
C ILE A 530 -13.77 5.69 0.00
N THR A 531 -15.01 5.62 -0.50
CA THR A 531 -15.55 6.53 -1.50
C THR A 531 -16.93 7.02 -1.09
N ALA A 532 -17.32 8.22 -1.53
CA ALA A 532 -18.64 8.79 -1.22
C ALA A 532 -19.81 7.93 -1.76
N GLU A 533 -19.56 7.13 -2.79
CA GLU A 533 -20.55 6.25 -3.40
C GLU A 533 -20.81 4.97 -2.58
N LEU A 534 -19.97 4.61 -1.63
CA LEU A 534 -20.09 3.40 -0.80
C LEU A 534 -20.28 3.78 0.67
N ASN A 535 -21.35 4.51 0.97
CA ASN A 535 -21.56 5.16 2.28
C ASN A 535 -22.58 4.46 3.19
N THR A 536 -23.33 3.46 2.69
CA THR A 536 -24.35 2.74 3.44
C THR A 536 -24.37 1.25 3.07
N LEU A 537 -25.06 0.44 3.87
CA LEU A 537 -25.33 -0.96 3.51
C LEU A 537 -26.45 -1.05 2.46
N ARG A 538 -26.32 -1.95 1.51
CA ARG A 538 -27.31 -2.16 0.45
C ARG A 538 -28.60 -2.74 1.00
N THR A 539 -29.75 -2.21 0.55
CA THR A 539 -31.09 -2.69 0.89
C THR A 539 -31.73 -3.51 -0.22
N THR A 540 -31.10 -3.56 -1.38
CA THR A 540 -31.48 -4.33 -2.57
C THR A 540 -30.22 -4.76 -3.33
N LEU A 541 -30.31 -5.83 -4.10
CA LEU A 541 -29.26 -6.25 -5.06
C LEU A 541 -29.36 -5.48 -6.39
N LEU A 542 -30.51 -4.85 -6.65
CA LEU A 542 -30.87 -4.31 -7.96
C LEU A 542 -30.01 -3.12 -8.37
N ASN A 543 -29.57 -2.23 -7.44
CA ASN A 543 -28.78 -1.06 -7.81
C ASN A 543 -27.46 -1.46 -8.49
N HIS A 544 -26.74 -2.37 -7.90
CA HIS A 544 -25.48 -2.87 -8.47
C HIS A 544 -25.68 -3.68 -9.75
N LEU A 545 -26.73 -4.51 -9.82
CA LEU A 545 -27.07 -5.25 -11.04
C LEU A 545 -27.42 -4.32 -12.19
N LEU A 546 -28.14 -3.21 -11.93
CA LEU A 546 -28.45 -2.19 -12.92
C LEU A 546 -27.19 -1.46 -13.40
N ASN A 547 -26.24 -1.17 -12.50
CA ASN A 547 -24.95 -0.57 -12.85
C ASN A 547 -24.13 -1.54 -13.72
N ALA A 548 -24.07 -2.82 -13.35
CA ALA A 548 -23.40 -3.85 -14.13
C ALA A 548 -24.04 -4.03 -15.52
N ALA A 549 -25.37 -4.01 -15.60
CA ALA A 549 -26.07 -4.09 -16.89
C ALA A 549 -25.78 -2.87 -17.77
N SER A 550 -25.79 -1.66 -17.20
CA SER A 550 -25.42 -0.43 -17.91
C SER A 550 -24.01 -0.50 -18.48
N LEU A 551 -23.05 -0.96 -17.67
CA LEU A 551 -21.67 -1.14 -18.12
C LEU A 551 -21.57 -2.14 -19.29
N ASN A 552 -22.30 -3.25 -19.21
CA ASN A 552 -22.36 -4.24 -20.29
C ASN A 552 -23.00 -3.67 -21.56
N ALA A 553 -24.07 -2.89 -21.43
CA ALA A 553 -24.72 -2.21 -22.56
C ALA A 553 -23.77 -1.23 -23.26
N LYS A 554 -23.03 -0.41 -22.49
CA LYS A 554 -22.00 0.50 -22.99
C LYS A 554 -20.86 -0.23 -23.69
N ASN A 555 -20.56 -1.44 -23.28
CA ASN A 555 -19.62 -2.34 -23.96
C ASN A 555 -20.26 -3.17 -25.10
N SER A 556 -21.37 -2.67 -25.66
CA SER A 556 -22.04 -3.22 -26.85
C SER A 556 -22.60 -4.63 -26.67
N LYS A 557 -22.81 -5.10 -25.43
CA LYS A 557 -23.52 -6.36 -25.20
C LYS A 557 -25.01 -6.17 -25.49
N LYS A 558 -25.57 -6.99 -26.35
CA LYS A 558 -26.97 -6.89 -26.80
C LYS A 558 -27.92 -7.73 -25.97
N ILE A 559 -27.41 -8.76 -25.31
CA ILE A 559 -28.14 -9.64 -24.38
C ILE A 559 -27.43 -9.58 -23.05
N ILE A 560 -28.11 -9.12 -22.03
CA ILE A 560 -27.56 -8.96 -20.70
C ILE A 560 -28.47 -9.70 -19.73
N LYS A 561 -28.06 -10.89 -19.31
CA LYS A 561 -28.72 -11.73 -18.32
C LYS A 561 -27.80 -11.89 -17.11
N LEU A 562 -28.05 -11.15 -16.03
CA LEU A 562 -27.28 -11.22 -14.80
C LEU A 562 -28.18 -11.62 -13.63
N PHE A 563 -27.58 -12.31 -12.65
CA PHE A 563 -28.22 -12.54 -11.37
C PHE A 563 -27.19 -12.41 -10.23
N GLU A 564 -27.69 -12.11 -9.07
CA GLU A 564 -26.91 -12.11 -7.84
C GLU A 564 -27.71 -12.78 -6.73
N LEU A 565 -27.03 -13.59 -5.92
CA LEU A 565 -27.54 -14.15 -4.68
C LEU A 565 -26.66 -13.60 -3.56
N GLY A 566 -27.25 -12.85 -2.64
CA GLY A 566 -26.48 -12.19 -1.59
C GLY A 566 -27.32 -11.60 -0.47
N ALA A 567 -26.62 -11.14 0.56
CA ALA A 567 -27.20 -10.46 1.69
C ALA A 567 -27.57 -9.01 1.34
N VAL A 568 -28.73 -8.57 1.84
CA VAL A 568 -29.15 -7.17 1.90
C VAL A 568 -29.59 -6.84 3.33
N PHE A 569 -29.77 -5.58 3.64
CA PHE A 569 -30.08 -5.15 5.01
C PHE A 569 -31.38 -4.34 5.02
N ASN A 570 -32.25 -4.62 5.99
CA ASN A 570 -33.47 -3.82 6.15
C ASN A 570 -33.21 -2.57 7.01
N VAL A 571 -34.20 -1.70 7.14
CA VAL A 571 -34.11 -0.45 7.91
C VAL A 571 -33.73 -0.64 9.38
N ASN A 572 -33.86 -1.84 9.93
CA ASN A 572 -33.47 -2.20 11.30
C ASN A 572 -32.08 -2.86 11.36
N ASN A 573 -31.30 -2.80 10.28
CA ASN A 573 -29.96 -3.42 10.12
C ASN A 573 -30.00 -4.96 10.21
N GLN A 574 -31.15 -5.60 9.98
CA GLN A 574 -31.22 -7.06 9.93
C GLN A 574 -30.81 -7.54 8.54
N GLU A 575 -29.96 -8.55 8.52
CA GLU A 575 -29.52 -9.21 7.29
C GLU A 575 -30.61 -10.11 6.73
N LEU A 576 -30.86 -10.01 5.43
CA LEU A 576 -31.83 -10.79 4.68
C LEU A 576 -31.16 -11.36 3.44
N ASN A 577 -31.43 -12.62 3.11
CA ASN A 577 -30.93 -13.23 1.88
C ASN A 577 -31.88 -12.94 0.72
N ARG A 578 -31.32 -12.42 -0.39
CA ARG A 578 -32.06 -12.12 -1.61
C ARG A 578 -31.43 -12.80 -2.81
N ILE A 579 -32.25 -13.04 -3.83
CA ILE A 579 -31.80 -13.34 -5.18
C ILE A 579 -32.45 -12.35 -6.14
N ALA A 580 -31.67 -11.74 -7.00
CA ALA A 580 -32.21 -10.80 -7.99
C ALA A 580 -31.71 -11.17 -9.38
N PHE A 581 -32.54 -10.84 -10.38
CA PHE A 581 -32.33 -11.12 -11.79
C PHE A 581 -32.53 -9.86 -12.62
N ILE A 582 -31.75 -9.73 -13.69
CA ILE A 582 -31.93 -8.71 -14.71
C ILE A 582 -31.79 -9.34 -16.08
N HIS A 583 -32.73 -9.04 -16.98
CA HIS A 583 -32.64 -9.35 -18.38
C HIS A 583 -32.85 -8.07 -19.19
N SER A 584 -31.82 -7.61 -19.88
CA SER A 584 -31.83 -6.36 -20.63
C SER A 584 -31.46 -6.61 -22.09
N GLY A 585 -32.18 -5.98 -23.02
CA GLY A 585 -31.87 -6.00 -24.43
C GLY A 585 -32.64 -7.06 -25.23
N LEU A 586 -31.92 -7.88 -25.99
CA LEU A 586 -32.52 -8.87 -26.88
C LEU A 586 -32.84 -10.17 -26.15
N LYS A 587 -33.84 -10.87 -26.64
CA LYS A 587 -34.26 -12.19 -26.14
C LYS A 587 -33.20 -13.28 -26.40
N GLU A 588 -32.62 -13.28 -27.57
CA GLU A 588 -31.65 -14.30 -28.03
C GLU A 588 -30.66 -13.71 -29.05
N GLU A 589 -29.59 -14.43 -29.33
CA GLU A 589 -28.63 -14.07 -30.37
C GLU A 589 -29.23 -14.17 -31.78
N ALA A 590 -28.58 -13.46 -32.71
CA ALA A 590 -28.90 -13.57 -34.14
C ALA A 590 -28.61 -15.00 -34.64
N LYS A 591 -29.66 -15.65 -35.15
CA LYS A 591 -29.62 -17.05 -35.66
C LYS A 591 -30.35 -17.14 -36.99
N ILE A 592 -30.15 -18.26 -37.68
CA ILE A 592 -30.90 -18.59 -38.94
C ILE A 592 -32.40 -18.64 -38.63
N SER A 593 -32.79 -19.24 -37.50
CA SER A 593 -34.19 -19.39 -37.09
C SER A 593 -34.95 -18.05 -36.90
N ASN A 594 -34.26 -16.98 -36.45
CA ASN A 594 -34.83 -15.66 -36.31
C ASN A 594 -34.43 -14.68 -37.43
N LYS A 595 -33.93 -15.23 -38.57
CA LYS A 595 -33.52 -14.47 -39.76
C LYS A 595 -32.49 -13.36 -39.46
N ALA A 596 -31.63 -13.58 -38.49
CA ALA A 596 -30.66 -12.62 -37.95
C ALA A 596 -31.27 -11.31 -37.43
N LYS A 597 -32.54 -11.31 -37.07
CA LYS A 597 -33.30 -10.19 -36.48
C LYS A 597 -34.00 -10.63 -35.17
N PRO A 598 -33.19 -10.84 -34.10
CA PRO A 598 -33.78 -11.21 -32.81
C PRO A 598 -34.65 -10.07 -32.24
N GLU A 599 -35.71 -10.44 -31.57
CA GLU A 599 -36.63 -9.49 -30.91
C GLU A 599 -36.06 -9.06 -29.54
N SER A 600 -36.54 -7.90 -29.08
CA SER A 600 -36.29 -7.49 -27.68
C SER A 600 -37.00 -8.41 -26.72
N VAL A 601 -36.41 -8.63 -25.55
CA VAL A 601 -37.04 -9.41 -24.46
C VAL A 601 -38.43 -8.86 -24.14
N GLN A 602 -39.39 -9.74 -23.88
CA GLN A 602 -40.75 -9.41 -23.45
C GLN A 602 -41.01 -9.90 -22.03
N PHE A 603 -42.04 -9.35 -21.38
CA PHE A 603 -42.39 -9.73 -20.00
C PHE A 603 -42.60 -11.25 -19.85
N TYR A 604 -43.26 -11.87 -20.82
CA TYR A 604 -43.51 -13.31 -20.82
C TYR A 604 -42.24 -14.14 -20.90
N ASP A 605 -41.27 -13.70 -21.69
CA ASP A 605 -39.97 -14.39 -21.81
C ASP A 605 -39.24 -14.39 -20.46
N PHE A 606 -39.22 -13.22 -19.80
CA PHE A 606 -38.61 -13.09 -18.48
C PHE A 606 -39.33 -13.88 -17.39
N LEU A 607 -40.71 -13.86 -17.42
CA LEU A 607 -41.51 -14.71 -16.54
C LEU A 607 -41.17 -16.20 -16.69
N LEU A 608 -40.97 -16.66 -17.93
CA LEU A 608 -40.66 -18.07 -18.20
C LEU A 608 -39.25 -18.42 -17.64
N ASP A 609 -38.30 -17.53 -17.79
CA ASP A 609 -36.96 -17.71 -17.19
C ASP A 609 -37.07 -17.87 -15.68
N ILE A 610 -37.79 -16.97 -15.00
CA ILE A 610 -37.98 -17.02 -13.53
C ILE A 610 -38.73 -18.29 -13.12
N LYS A 611 -39.77 -18.68 -13.87
CA LYS A 611 -40.49 -19.92 -13.64
C LYS A 611 -39.59 -21.17 -13.73
N ASN A 612 -38.70 -21.21 -14.70
CA ASN A 612 -37.73 -22.31 -14.85
C ASN A 612 -36.74 -22.39 -13.66
N ILE A 613 -36.47 -21.26 -13.02
CA ILE A 613 -35.52 -21.18 -11.90
C ILE A 613 -36.19 -21.55 -10.57
N ILE A 614 -37.33 -20.91 -10.24
CA ILE A 614 -37.98 -21.04 -8.91
C ILE A 614 -39.21 -21.97 -8.91
N GLY A 615 -39.68 -22.42 -10.06
CA GLY A 615 -40.91 -23.22 -10.23
C GLY A 615 -42.18 -22.39 -10.45
N ASP A 616 -43.35 -23.01 -10.32
CA ASP A 616 -44.65 -22.34 -10.53
C ASP A 616 -44.97 -21.34 -9.42
N PHE A 617 -45.46 -20.18 -9.81
CA PHE A 617 -45.84 -19.10 -8.91
C PHE A 617 -47.13 -18.39 -9.40
N LYS A 618 -47.76 -17.64 -8.50
CA LYS A 618 -48.90 -16.77 -8.82
C LYS A 618 -48.46 -15.31 -8.88
N LEU A 619 -49.10 -14.54 -9.74
CA LEU A 619 -48.88 -13.10 -9.86
C LEU A 619 -50.06 -12.35 -9.25
N LYS A 620 -49.79 -11.26 -8.51
CA LYS A 620 -50.79 -10.29 -8.07
C LYS A 620 -50.35 -8.88 -8.46
N SER A 621 -51.30 -7.99 -8.66
CA SER A 621 -51.05 -6.59 -8.98
C SER A 621 -50.17 -5.94 -7.91
N SER A 622 -49.19 -5.13 -8.35
CA SER A 622 -48.25 -4.43 -7.48
C SER A 622 -48.10 -2.95 -7.84
N LYS A 623 -47.44 -2.17 -6.97
CA LYS A 623 -47.09 -0.77 -7.23
C LYS A 623 -45.70 -0.49 -6.67
N TYR A 624 -44.72 -0.52 -7.54
CA TYR A 624 -43.32 -0.15 -7.24
C TYR A 624 -42.86 0.98 -8.14
N ASN A 625 -42.25 2.01 -7.57
CA ASN A 625 -41.76 3.17 -8.32
C ASN A 625 -40.61 2.85 -9.28
N ILE A 626 -39.81 1.83 -8.95
CA ILE A 626 -38.75 1.34 -9.81
C ILE A 626 -39.28 0.63 -11.07
N LEU A 627 -40.52 0.18 -11.08
CA LEU A 627 -41.11 -0.59 -12.17
C LEU A 627 -42.05 0.24 -13.02
N SER A 628 -42.24 -0.18 -14.26
CA SER A 628 -43.27 0.33 -15.17
C SER A 628 -44.65 0.08 -14.59
N PRO A 629 -45.55 1.08 -14.58
CA PRO A 629 -46.90 0.91 -14.06
C PRO A 629 -47.76 -0.10 -14.84
N TYR A 630 -47.34 -0.47 -16.04
CA TYR A 630 -48.11 -1.36 -16.93
C TYR A 630 -47.61 -2.81 -16.92
N GLU A 631 -46.36 -3.05 -16.52
CA GLU A 631 -45.70 -4.38 -16.58
C GLU A 631 -45.03 -4.67 -15.24
N GLN A 632 -45.82 -4.92 -14.18
CA GLN A 632 -45.33 -5.24 -12.85
C GLN A 632 -46.26 -6.15 -12.07
N ALA A 633 -45.69 -6.99 -11.21
CA ALA A 633 -46.47 -7.88 -10.32
C ALA A 633 -45.66 -8.28 -9.08
N ASP A 634 -46.36 -8.60 -8.01
CA ASP A 634 -45.86 -9.37 -6.88
C ASP A 634 -45.88 -10.86 -7.21
N ILE A 635 -44.81 -11.57 -6.78
CA ILE A 635 -44.68 -13.02 -6.91
C ILE A 635 -45.08 -13.70 -5.61
N TYR A 636 -45.97 -14.72 -5.74
CA TYR A 636 -46.47 -15.52 -4.63
C TYR A 636 -46.15 -17.00 -4.83
N LEU A 637 -45.52 -17.63 -3.85
CA LEU A 637 -45.36 -19.08 -3.74
C LEU A 637 -46.31 -19.57 -2.62
N SER A 638 -47.26 -20.48 -2.92
CA SER A 638 -48.22 -21.01 -1.93
C SER A 638 -48.86 -19.94 -1.06
N ASP A 639 -49.32 -18.84 -1.66
CA ASP A 639 -49.94 -17.67 -1.04
C ASP A 639 -49.01 -16.78 -0.15
N ILE A 640 -47.72 -17.06 -0.08
CA ILE A 640 -46.72 -16.21 0.55
C ILE A 640 -46.10 -15.32 -0.52
N LYS A 641 -46.07 -14.01 -0.28
CA LYS A 641 -45.36 -13.08 -1.14
C LYS A 641 -43.83 -13.28 -0.96
N VAL A 642 -43.14 -13.59 -2.04
CA VAL A 642 -41.71 -13.86 -2.03
C VAL A 642 -40.87 -12.76 -2.71
N GLY A 643 -41.51 -11.82 -3.41
CA GLY A 643 -40.84 -10.72 -4.06
C GLY A 643 -41.65 -10.08 -5.17
N PHE A 644 -41.00 -9.47 -6.12
CA PHE A 644 -41.61 -8.76 -7.23
C PHE A 644 -40.87 -8.95 -8.56
N ILE A 645 -41.58 -8.69 -9.64
CA ILE A 645 -41.08 -8.79 -11.01
C ILE A 645 -41.70 -7.70 -11.87
N GLY A 646 -40.97 -7.18 -12.83
CA GLY A 646 -41.54 -6.24 -13.79
C GLY A 646 -40.51 -5.65 -14.74
N ARG A 647 -41.04 -4.83 -15.66
CA ARG A 647 -40.17 -4.00 -16.49
C ARG A 647 -39.65 -2.83 -15.67
N LEU A 648 -38.41 -2.50 -15.85
CA LEU A 648 -37.79 -1.31 -15.26
C LEU A 648 -38.54 -0.04 -15.72
N HIS A 649 -38.69 0.94 -14.87
CA HIS A 649 -39.34 2.19 -15.23
C HIS A 649 -38.53 2.91 -16.33
N LEU A 650 -39.21 3.39 -17.38
CA LEU A 650 -38.59 4.00 -18.56
C LEU A 650 -37.62 5.14 -18.21
N LYS A 651 -37.90 5.92 -17.18
CA LYS A 651 -37.00 6.98 -16.72
C LYS A 651 -35.64 6.41 -16.27
N ILE A 652 -35.63 5.27 -15.56
CA ILE A 652 -34.44 4.62 -15.08
C ILE A 652 -33.71 3.91 -16.23
N GLU A 653 -34.46 3.28 -17.17
CA GLU A 653 -33.84 2.74 -18.41
C GLU A 653 -33.03 3.81 -19.13
N ASN A 654 -33.63 5.02 -19.33
CA ASN A 654 -32.98 6.14 -20.01
C ASN A 654 -31.79 6.72 -19.21
N GLU A 655 -31.93 6.92 -17.90
CA GLU A 655 -30.87 7.46 -17.04
C GLU A 655 -29.62 6.57 -17.00
N ARG A 656 -29.82 5.24 -17.18
CA ARG A 656 -28.71 4.26 -17.12
C ARG A 656 -28.29 3.75 -18.50
N ASP A 657 -28.78 4.36 -19.58
CA ASP A 657 -28.49 3.93 -20.97
C ASP A 657 -28.80 2.46 -21.20
N LEU A 658 -29.87 1.96 -20.58
CA LEU A 658 -30.31 0.57 -20.71
C LEU A 658 -31.34 0.43 -21.83
N PRO A 659 -31.26 -0.64 -22.67
CA PRO A 659 -32.39 -1.04 -23.53
C PRO A 659 -33.54 -1.55 -22.68
N LYS A 660 -34.61 -2.05 -23.33
CA LYS A 660 -35.76 -2.64 -22.63
C LYS A 660 -35.28 -3.67 -21.61
N THR A 661 -35.62 -3.48 -20.33
CA THR A 661 -35.06 -4.21 -19.20
C THR A 661 -36.12 -4.72 -18.26
N TYR A 662 -36.01 -5.97 -17.86
CA TYR A 662 -36.86 -6.59 -16.83
C TYR A 662 -36.02 -6.95 -15.62
N ILE A 663 -36.58 -6.78 -14.43
CA ILE A 663 -35.97 -7.06 -13.14
C ILE A 663 -36.86 -7.88 -12.24
N CYS A 664 -36.27 -8.67 -11.39
CA CYS A 664 -36.93 -9.46 -10.37
C CYS A 664 -36.06 -9.52 -9.14
N GLU A 665 -36.65 -9.34 -7.95
CA GLU A 665 -35.95 -9.57 -6.68
C GLU A 665 -36.82 -10.37 -5.74
N LEU A 666 -36.27 -11.41 -5.14
CA LEU A 666 -36.98 -12.40 -4.35
C LEU A 666 -36.31 -12.62 -3.00
N ASP A 667 -37.10 -12.85 -1.99
CA ASP A 667 -36.67 -13.30 -0.67
C ASP A 667 -36.26 -14.78 -0.75
N LEU A 668 -34.98 -15.03 -0.57
CA LEU A 668 -34.38 -16.33 -0.76
C LEU A 668 -34.84 -17.34 0.33
N ASP A 669 -35.03 -16.85 1.54
CA ASP A 669 -35.44 -17.68 2.68
C ASP A 669 -36.89 -18.16 2.57
N LEU A 670 -37.71 -17.48 1.73
CA LEU A 670 -39.06 -17.85 1.43
C LEU A 670 -39.21 -18.76 0.20
N ILE A 671 -38.17 -18.94 -0.60
CA ILE A 671 -38.13 -19.82 -1.77
C ILE A 671 -37.76 -21.22 -1.29
N ARG A 672 -38.71 -21.95 -0.73
CA ARG A 672 -38.50 -23.35 -0.37
C ARG A 672 -38.99 -24.25 -1.48
N GLN A 673 -38.24 -25.26 -1.80
CA GLN A 673 -38.64 -26.30 -2.73
C GLN A 673 -39.06 -27.52 -1.93
N ASP A 674 -40.38 -27.69 -1.80
CA ASP A 674 -40.89 -28.95 -1.27
C ASP A 674 -40.65 -30.08 -2.25
N PHE A 675 -40.25 -31.22 -1.72
CA PHE A 675 -40.12 -32.45 -2.51
C PHE A 675 -41.48 -32.86 -3.05
N LYS A 676 -41.64 -32.78 -4.38
CA LYS A 676 -42.92 -33.13 -5.03
C LYS A 676 -43.00 -34.64 -5.16
N ILE A 677 -43.91 -35.23 -4.39
CA ILE A 677 -44.24 -36.65 -4.53
C ILE A 677 -45.32 -36.76 -5.64
N ALA A 678 -45.03 -37.55 -6.65
CA ALA A 678 -45.97 -37.83 -7.71
C ALA A 678 -47.26 -38.51 -7.14
N LYS A 679 -48.39 -37.93 -7.43
CA LYS A 679 -49.66 -38.58 -7.11
C LYS A 679 -50.09 -39.48 -8.26
N PRO A 680 -50.65 -40.64 -7.95
CA PRO A 680 -51.22 -41.50 -9.01
C PRO A 680 -52.28 -40.72 -9.84
N TYR A 681 -52.17 -40.79 -11.13
CA TYR A 681 -53.17 -40.22 -12.05
C TYR A 681 -54.07 -41.30 -12.56
N SER A 682 -55.29 -40.93 -12.91
CA SER A 682 -56.26 -41.88 -13.50
C SER A 682 -55.72 -42.42 -14.82
N LYS A 683 -55.69 -43.75 -14.98
CA LYS A 683 -55.37 -44.44 -16.26
C LYS A 683 -56.55 -44.37 -17.25
N PHE A 684 -57.69 -43.90 -16.83
CA PHE A 684 -58.87 -43.80 -17.69
C PHE A 684 -58.99 -42.36 -18.23
N PRO A 685 -59.41 -42.20 -19.51
CA PRO A 685 -59.65 -40.89 -20.08
C PRO A 685 -60.81 -40.19 -19.40
N ALA A 686 -60.74 -38.85 -19.36
CA ALA A 686 -61.87 -38.04 -18.90
C ALA A 686 -63.07 -38.21 -19.82
N ILE A 687 -64.19 -38.35 -19.21
CA ILE A 687 -65.49 -38.38 -19.96
C ILE A 687 -66.22 -37.07 -19.74
N THR A 688 -66.47 -36.34 -20.79
CA THR A 688 -67.37 -35.16 -20.79
C THR A 688 -68.73 -35.57 -21.22
N ARG A 689 -69.70 -35.04 -20.52
CA ARG A 689 -71.13 -35.21 -20.91
C ARG A 689 -71.78 -33.84 -20.90
N ASP A 690 -72.46 -33.50 -21.97
CA ASP A 690 -73.24 -32.29 -22.07
C ASP A 690 -74.68 -32.61 -21.70
N LEU A 691 -75.27 -31.76 -20.88
CA LEU A 691 -76.65 -31.80 -20.49
C LEU A 691 -77.35 -30.60 -21.14
N SER A 692 -78.34 -30.86 -22.01
CA SER A 692 -79.23 -29.84 -22.53
C SER A 692 -80.49 -29.79 -21.68
N VAL A 693 -80.78 -28.65 -21.08
CA VAL A 693 -81.92 -28.44 -20.21
C VAL A 693 -82.82 -27.38 -20.83
N LEU A 694 -84.05 -27.68 -20.99
CA LEU A 694 -85.07 -26.69 -21.35
C LEU A 694 -85.49 -25.91 -20.10
N ILE A 695 -85.14 -24.62 -20.11
CA ILE A 695 -85.50 -23.73 -19.00
C ILE A 695 -86.76 -22.93 -19.42
N PRO A 696 -87.83 -22.90 -18.59
CA PRO A 696 -88.98 -22.05 -18.84
C PRO A 696 -88.57 -20.58 -18.95
N LYS A 697 -89.26 -19.83 -19.82
CA LYS A 697 -89.05 -18.41 -20.04
C LYS A 697 -89.27 -17.65 -18.73
N GLY A 698 -88.23 -17.05 -18.14
CA GLY A 698 -88.33 -16.29 -16.87
C GLY A 698 -87.58 -16.88 -15.70
N PHE A 699 -86.75 -17.93 -15.91
CA PHE A 699 -85.75 -18.44 -14.95
C PHE A 699 -84.38 -17.76 -15.23
N GLU A 700 -83.92 -16.87 -14.29
CA GLU A 700 -82.56 -16.32 -14.27
C GLU A 700 -81.61 -17.25 -13.55
#